data_a222b6b8de89a00e80b2cb96f3bc2f99
#
_entry.id   a222b6b8de89a00e80b2cb96f3bc2f99
#
_cell.length_a   1.000
_cell.length_b   1.000
_cell.length_c   1.000
_cell.angle_alpha   90.00
_cell.angle_beta   90.00
_cell.angle_gamma   90.00
#
_symmetry.space_group_name_H-M   'P 1'
#
loop_
_entity.id
_entity.type
_entity.pdbx_description
1 polymer ?
#
loop_
_entity_poly.entity_id
_entity_poly.type
_entity_poly.pdbx_seq_one_letter_code
_entity_poly.pdbx_strand_id
1 'polypeptide(L)'
;MKDIIKIKGAREHNLKNIDIEIPRDELVVFTGLSGSGKSSLAFDTIYAEGQRRYVESLSSYARQFLGQMDKPDVDYIDGLSPAISIDQKTTSQNPRSTVGTVTEIYDYMRLLWARIGTPHCPKCGKEIHQQTIDQIIDRLMALPEKTRVQLLAPVIRGKKGEHSKVFEDARRQGYVRVRVDGEVHDLSEEFKLAKTKKHSIEIVVDRVVIRPDARGRITDSVETACALSGGLLIADVIDGDELRFSQNYACDDCGISIEELTPRMFSFNNPYGACPVCTGLGIQKVVDPDRVIPNRRLSIKQGAIRATGWTNAEPGSISYMYYTALGRKHGFSLETPIEELSGQALDELLYGTGDEVLELSVSRISGGVMRQPFEGIIPNLERRYRETNSDWSRGEIEEVMSESPCPACHGRRLRPEVLAVTLGGLNIAEFAEKSVVKAMEFLHTLRLSEMQHKIGDRVIKEIMDRLGFLQSVGLEYLTLSRSSGTLSGGESQRIRLATQIGSSLVGVLYILDEPSIGLHQRDNDKLLATLKRLRDLGNTLIVVEHDEDTMVAADHIVDIGPGAGRNGGEVVFQGTVDELLKSDSITGQYLSGRKFIPVPEVRRKGSGKKLRVKGCAVNNLKHTDFTIPLGTLTCVTGVSGSGKSSFVNEILYKKLAAELNGAKTRPGAFDGIEGLENLDKVIDIDQSPIGRTPRSNPATYTGVFNDIRDLFAKTAGAKARGYGPSRFSFNVKGGRCEACSGDGLLKIEMHFLPDVYVPCDVCKGRRYNKETLEVRYKGRNIYEVLDMTVDEACEFFANVPKIARRLETMREVGLGYVKLGQSSTTLSGGEAQRAKLATELSRRSTGRTIYILDEPTTGLHVADVHRLVDVLQKLVDAGNTVVVIEHNLDVIKVADYILDLGPEGGDGGGRLVASGTPEEVAQCEKSYTGRYLGPVLAKTKAAMQAKSE
;
A
#
# COMPACT_ATOMS: atom_id res chain seq x y z
N MET A 1 -7.98 8.88 -40.65
CA MET A 1 -6.80 8.52 -39.86
C MET A 1 -6.20 7.28 -40.46
N LYS A 2 -4.91 7.00 -40.31
CA LYS A 2 -4.32 5.74 -40.77
C LYS A 2 -4.86 4.62 -39.90
N ASP A 3 -5.26 3.50 -40.49
CA ASP A 3 -5.91 2.37 -39.81
C ASP A 3 -4.89 1.46 -39.10
N ILE A 4 -3.60 1.78 -39.21
CA ILE A 4 -2.49 1.01 -38.62
C ILE A 4 -1.45 1.91 -37.94
N ILE A 5 -0.81 1.38 -36.91
CA ILE A 5 0.43 1.89 -36.33
C ILE A 5 1.57 1.11 -36.98
N LYS A 6 2.46 1.83 -37.68
CA LYS A 6 3.61 1.23 -38.39
C LYS A 6 4.90 1.56 -37.69
N ILE A 7 5.65 0.53 -37.29
CA ILE A 7 6.93 0.62 -36.58
C ILE A 7 7.99 0.03 -37.47
N LYS A 8 9.12 0.73 -37.60
CA LYS A 8 10.29 0.23 -38.31
C LYS A 8 11.55 0.39 -37.51
N GLY A 9 12.35 -0.68 -37.49
CA GLY A 9 13.67 -0.67 -36.93
C GLY A 9 13.71 -0.53 -35.41
N ALA A 10 12.80 -1.17 -34.65
CA ALA A 10 12.83 -1.14 -33.20
C ALA A 10 13.99 -1.98 -32.65
N ARG A 11 14.89 -1.35 -31.86
CA ARG A 11 16.14 -1.96 -31.35
C ARG A 11 16.35 -1.75 -29.86
N GLU A 12 15.33 -1.31 -29.13
CA GLU A 12 15.44 -1.13 -27.68
C GLU A 12 15.76 -2.43 -26.96
N HIS A 13 16.71 -2.38 -26.05
CA HIS A 13 17.17 -3.49 -25.21
C HIS A 13 17.58 -4.75 -26.01
N ASN A 14 16.73 -5.78 -26.06
CA ASN A 14 16.98 -7.03 -26.74
C ASN A 14 16.26 -7.16 -28.11
N LEU A 15 15.53 -6.13 -28.55
CA LEU A 15 14.82 -6.14 -29.81
C LEU A 15 15.80 -6.18 -31.00
N LYS A 16 15.53 -7.03 -31.97
CA LYS A 16 16.37 -7.30 -33.12
C LYS A 16 15.88 -6.61 -34.39
N ASN A 17 15.88 -5.28 -34.39
CA ASN A 17 15.48 -4.47 -35.56
C ASN A 17 14.07 -4.84 -36.08
N ILE A 18 13.08 -4.80 -35.18
CA ILE A 18 11.70 -5.25 -35.46
C ILE A 18 11.00 -4.24 -36.39
N ASP A 19 10.41 -4.77 -37.46
CA ASP A 19 9.42 -4.11 -38.30
C ASP A 19 8.04 -4.74 -38.02
N ILE A 20 7.04 -3.93 -37.65
CA ILE A 20 5.70 -4.42 -37.31
C ILE A 20 4.62 -3.40 -37.67
N GLU A 21 3.44 -3.92 -38.08
CA GLU A 21 2.23 -3.14 -38.33
C GLU A 21 1.12 -3.60 -37.37
N ILE A 22 0.61 -2.70 -36.54
CA ILE A 22 -0.37 -2.97 -35.50
C ILE A 22 -1.70 -2.31 -35.91
N PRO A 23 -2.82 -3.04 -35.96
CA PRO A 23 -4.13 -2.47 -36.27
C PRO A 23 -4.56 -1.48 -35.19
N ARG A 24 -5.32 -0.44 -35.60
CA ARG A 24 -5.91 0.52 -34.66
C ARG A 24 -7.35 0.13 -34.33
N ASP A 25 -7.82 0.70 -33.22
CA ASP A 25 -9.18 0.51 -32.71
C ASP A 25 -9.53 -0.97 -32.43
N GLU A 26 -8.49 -1.74 -32.10
CA GLU A 26 -8.53 -3.16 -31.76
C GLU A 26 -7.89 -3.45 -30.40
N LEU A 27 -8.23 -4.60 -29.83
CA LEU A 27 -7.56 -5.20 -28.69
C LEU A 27 -6.40 -6.06 -29.17
N VAL A 28 -5.19 -5.56 -29.05
CA VAL A 28 -3.95 -6.21 -29.48
C VAL A 28 -3.22 -6.78 -28.26
N VAL A 29 -2.95 -8.07 -28.27
CA VAL A 29 -2.21 -8.73 -27.18
C VAL A 29 -0.77 -9.02 -27.60
N PHE A 30 0.20 -8.53 -26.82
CA PHE A 30 1.62 -8.87 -26.92
C PHE A 30 1.91 -10.02 -25.97
N THR A 31 2.32 -11.16 -26.49
CA THR A 31 2.62 -12.37 -25.73
C THR A 31 4.02 -12.90 -26.05
N GLY A 32 4.44 -13.99 -25.39
CA GLY A 32 5.76 -14.64 -25.55
C GLY A 32 6.43 -14.93 -24.21
N LEU A 33 7.57 -15.60 -24.24
CA LEU A 33 8.32 -15.99 -23.05
C LEU A 33 8.70 -14.78 -22.17
N SER A 34 8.89 -15.02 -20.85
CA SER A 34 9.41 -13.98 -19.96
C SER A 34 10.81 -13.53 -20.43
N GLY A 35 11.02 -12.20 -20.54
CA GLY A 35 12.27 -11.63 -21.05
C GLY A 35 12.43 -11.71 -22.58
N SER A 36 11.37 -12.02 -23.36
CA SER A 36 11.43 -12.04 -24.82
C SER A 36 11.50 -10.67 -25.49
N GLY A 37 11.17 -9.58 -24.79
CA GLY A 37 11.19 -8.21 -25.33
C GLY A 37 9.81 -7.54 -25.49
N LYS A 38 8.74 -8.16 -24.96
CA LYS A 38 7.35 -7.62 -25.01
C LYS A 38 7.26 -6.21 -24.44
N SER A 39 7.72 -6.03 -23.20
CA SER A 39 7.68 -4.75 -22.50
C SER A 39 8.60 -3.73 -23.17
N SER A 40 9.73 -4.15 -23.75
CA SER A 40 10.64 -3.28 -24.50
C SER A 40 9.95 -2.72 -25.75
N LEU A 41 9.14 -3.53 -26.45
CA LEU A 41 8.37 -3.04 -27.59
C LEU A 41 7.20 -2.15 -27.16
N ALA A 42 6.40 -2.59 -26.16
CA ALA A 42 5.19 -1.91 -25.74
C ALA A 42 5.49 -0.58 -25.02
N PHE A 43 6.35 -0.61 -24.00
CA PHE A 43 6.59 0.52 -23.10
C PHE A 43 7.81 1.33 -23.50
N ASP A 44 8.98 0.69 -23.70
CA ASP A 44 10.22 1.40 -23.94
C ASP A 44 10.32 1.94 -25.39
N THR A 45 9.51 1.40 -26.33
CA THR A 45 9.46 1.85 -27.73
C THR A 45 8.17 2.62 -28.04
N ILE A 46 7.00 1.97 -28.01
CA ILE A 46 5.72 2.54 -28.49
C ILE A 46 5.24 3.64 -27.55
N TYR A 47 5.13 3.33 -26.24
CA TYR A 47 4.67 4.31 -25.25
C TYR A 47 5.66 5.47 -25.13
N ALA A 48 6.96 5.18 -25.02
CA ALA A 48 8.00 6.20 -24.89
C ALA A 48 7.98 7.21 -26.04
N GLU A 49 7.85 6.74 -27.29
CA GLU A 49 7.75 7.63 -28.46
C GLU A 49 6.43 8.40 -28.48
N GLY A 50 5.30 7.76 -28.12
CA GLY A 50 3.99 8.43 -28.03
C GLY A 50 4.00 9.55 -26.99
N GLN A 51 4.57 9.31 -25.82
CA GLN A 51 4.69 10.30 -24.75
C GLN A 51 5.70 11.40 -25.12
N ARG A 52 6.84 11.05 -25.74
CA ARG A 52 7.82 12.03 -26.22
C ARG A 52 7.18 13.04 -27.18
N ARG A 53 6.42 12.57 -28.19
CA ARG A 53 5.71 13.43 -29.14
C ARG A 53 4.66 14.30 -28.47
N TYR A 54 3.94 13.75 -27.49
CA TYR A 54 2.96 14.52 -26.72
C TYR A 54 3.66 15.65 -25.94
N VAL A 55 4.75 15.35 -25.21
CA VAL A 55 5.52 16.35 -24.47
C VAL A 55 6.12 17.41 -25.39
N GLU A 56 6.61 17.02 -26.57
CA GLU A 56 7.13 17.96 -27.58
C GLU A 56 6.06 18.91 -28.13
N SER A 57 4.80 18.49 -28.16
CA SER A 57 3.67 19.33 -28.57
C SER A 57 3.29 20.42 -27.55
N LEU A 58 3.75 20.29 -26.29
CA LEU A 58 3.46 21.22 -25.21
C LEU A 58 4.32 22.52 -25.30
N SER A 59 3.89 23.54 -24.57
CA SER A 59 4.64 24.80 -24.47
C SER A 59 6.05 24.59 -23.91
N SER A 60 7.00 25.46 -24.25
CA SER A 60 8.38 25.41 -23.73
C SER A 60 8.44 25.44 -22.19
N TYR A 61 7.50 26.17 -21.58
CA TYR A 61 7.37 26.24 -20.12
C TYR A 61 6.96 24.87 -19.53
N ALA A 62 5.94 24.23 -20.09
CA ALA A 62 5.51 22.89 -19.62
C ALA A 62 6.61 21.83 -19.80
N ARG A 63 7.37 21.90 -20.90
CA ARG A 63 8.51 20.99 -21.16
C ARG A 63 9.63 21.09 -20.12
N GLN A 64 9.88 22.28 -19.55
CA GLN A 64 10.88 22.46 -18.48
C GLN A 64 10.53 21.68 -17.20
N PHE A 65 9.23 21.48 -16.90
CA PHE A 65 8.79 20.73 -15.74
C PHE A 65 8.70 19.22 -15.97
N LEU A 66 8.42 18.80 -17.22
CA LEU A 66 8.24 17.36 -17.54
C LEU A 66 9.57 16.66 -17.90
N GLY A 67 10.64 17.43 -18.06
CA GLY A 67 11.94 16.90 -18.48
C GLY A 67 12.00 16.56 -19.97
N GLN A 68 13.20 16.37 -20.47
CA GLN A 68 13.44 15.93 -21.83
C GLN A 68 13.45 14.39 -21.83
N MET A 69 12.59 13.76 -22.60
CA MET A 69 12.56 12.32 -22.76
C MET A 69 13.53 11.88 -23.85
N ASP A 70 14.31 10.84 -23.58
CA ASP A 70 15.21 10.25 -24.58
C ASP A 70 14.38 9.66 -25.73
N LYS A 71 14.88 9.80 -26.95
CA LYS A 71 14.26 9.16 -28.11
C LYS A 71 14.57 7.67 -28.08
N PRO A 72 13.54 6.79 -28.14
CA PRO A 72 13.79 5.35 -28.20
C PRO A 72 14.58 4.97 -29.48
N ASP A 73 15.33 3.87 -29.39
CA ASP A 73 16.10 3.35 -30.54
C ASP A 73 15.18 2.67 -31.55
N VAL A 74 14.60 3.51 -32.41
CA VAL A 74 13.68 3.12 -33.48
C VAL A 74 13.87 4.04 -34.67
N ASP A 75 13.78 3.52 -35.89
CA ASP A 75 13.93 4.32 -37.09
C ASP A 75 12.78 5.32 -37.24
N TYR A 76 11.54 4.81 -37.22
CA TYR A 76 10.35 5.65 -37.12
C TYR A 76 9.10 4.87 -36.67
N ILE A 77 8.15 5.59 -36.09
CA ILE A 77 6.81 5.11 -35.79
C ILE A 77 5.79 6.07 -36.40
N ASP A 78 4.83 5.54 -37.14
CA ASP A 78 3.76 6.31 -37.77
C ASP A 78 2.38 5.82 -37.28
N GLY A 79 1.36 6.70 -37.30
CA GLY A 79 0.00 6.35 -36.87
C GLY A 79 -0.23 6.35 -35.36
N LEU A 80 0.71 6.83 -34.51
CA LEU A 80 0.52 6.89 -33.06
C LEU A 80 -0.57 7.89 -32.67
N SER A 81 -1.45 7.47 -31.78
CA SER A 81 -2.35 8.31 -30.98
C SER A 81 -1.67 8.77 -29.68
N PRO A 82 -2.24 9.75 -28.96
CA PRO A 82 -1.84 10.02 -27.58
C PRO A 82 -1.84 8.71 -26.77
N ALA A 83 -0.72 8.41 -26.12
CA ALA A 83 -0.53 7.14 -25.44
C ALA A 83 -0.68 7.28 -23.92
N ILE A 84 -1.39 6.37 -23.29
CA ILE A 84 -1.56 6.24 -21.83
C ILE A 84 -1.05 4.88 -21.39
N SER A 85 -0.11 4.88 -20.44
CA SER A 85 0.41 3.65 -19.84
C SER A 85 -0.28 3.34 -18.51
N ILE A 86 -0.63 2.07 -18.32
CA ILE A 86 -1.15 1.54 -17.06
C ILE A 86 -0.24 0.40 -16.63
N ASP A 87 0.87 0.77 -15.98
CA ASP A 87 1.89 -0.16 -15.50
C ASP A 87 1.63 -0.64 -14.06
N GLN A 88 2.32 -1.71 -13.67
CA GLN A 88 2.20 -2.34 -12.36
C GLN A 88 3.05 -1.66 -11.26
N LYS A 89 4.11 -0.93 -11.64
CA LYS A 89 5.23 -0.57 -10.74
C LYS A 89 5.00 0.54 -9.73
N THR A 90 3.90 1.28 -9.76
CA THR A 90 3.74 2.48 -8.92
C THR A 90 2.58 2.40 -7.93
N THR A 91 2.77 1.68 -6.83
CA THR A 91 1.96 1.92 -5.63
C THR A 91 2.44 3.22 -4.98
N SER A 92 1.54 4.19 -4.84
CA SER A 92 1.85 5.43 -4.10
C SER A 92 2.16 5.08 -2.65
N GLN A 93 3.36 5.36 -2.20
CA GLN A 93 3.75 5.20 -0.78
C GLN A 93 3.28 6.35 0.10
N ASN A 94 2.52 7.30 -0.45
CA ASN A 94 2.00 8.44 0.31
C ASN A 94 0.91 7.95 1.29
N PRO A 95 1.11 8.06 2.61
CA PRO A 95 0.17 7.56 3.61
C PRO A 95 -1.17 8.33 3.62
N ARG A 96 -1.23 9.47 2.94
CA ARG A 96 -2.46 10.25 2.78
C ARG A 96 -3.30 9.85 1.58
N SER A 97 -2.75 9.08 0.62
CA SER A 97 -3.50 8.59 -0.53
C SER A 97 -4.42 7.45 -0.13
N THR A 98 -5.68 7.54 -0.54
CA THR A 98 -6.70 6.49 -0.36
C THR A 98 -7.34 6.13 -1.69
N VAL A 99 -8.05 5.00 -1.75
CA VAL A 99 -8.83 4.62 -2.94
C VAL A 99 -9.74 5.79 -3.36
N GLY A 100 -10.46 6.40 -2.43
CA GLY A 100 -11.36 7.52 -2.72
C GLY A 100 -10.66 8.75 -3.30
N THR A 101 -9.41 9.05 -2.88
CA THR A 101 -8.66 10.20 -3.41
C THR A 101 -8.02 9.92 -4.76
N VAL A 102 -7.54 8.69 -4.99
CA VAL A 102 -6.94 8.30 -6.28
C VAL A 102 -7.99 8.20 -7.39
N THR A 103 -9.21 7.80 -7.05
CA THR A 103 -10.36 7.73 -7.98
C THR A 103 -11.12 9.04 -8.12
N GLU A 104 -10.70 10.11 -7.44
CA GLU A 104 -11.38 11.41 -7.36
C GLU A 104 -12.79 11.36 -6.73
N ILE A 105 -13.29 10.18 -6.34
CA ILE A 105 -14.60 10.02 -5.71
C ILE A 105 -14.69 10.89 -4.44
N TYR A 106 -13.61 10.97 -3.67
CA TYR A 106 -13.56 11.74 -2.44
C TYR A 106 -13.78 13.26 -2.69
N ASP A 107 -13.39 13.77 -3.83
CA ASP A 107 -13.60 15.18 -4.19
C ASP A 107 -15.08 15.48 -4.41
N TYR A 108 -15.81 14.58 -5.07
CA TYR A 108 -17.28 14.67 -5.20
C TYR A 108 -17.98 14.44 -3.86
N MET A 109 -17.51 13.55 -3.01
CA MET A 109 -18.03 13.35 -1.66
C MET A 109 -17.92 14.64 -0.83
N ARG A 110 -16.76 15.30 -0.84
CA ARG A 110 -16.56 16.59 -0.15
C ARG A 110 -17.56 17.65 -0.61
N LEU A 111 -17.81 17.71 -1.92
CA LEU A 111 -18.80 18.62 -2.48
C LEU A 111 -20.21 18.25 -2.02
N LEU A 112 -20.56 16.97 -2.03
CA LEU A 112 -21.88 16.48 -1.65
C LEU A 112 -22.20 16.79 -0.18
N TRP A 113 -21.33 16.40 0.77
CA TRP A 113 -21.50 16.67 2.19
C TRP A 113 -21.52 18.16 2.53
N ALA A 114 -20.71 18.98 1.83
CA ALA A 114 -20.71 20.43 2.03
C ALA A 114 -21.99 21.11 1.55
N ARG A 115 -22.69 20.57 0.54
CA ARG A 115 -23.85 21.22 -0.08
C ARG A 115 -25.20 20.73 0.43
N ILE A 116 -25.32 19.45 0.75
CA ILE A 116 -26.58 18.84 1.18
C ILE A 116 -26.50 18.09 2.51
N GLY A 117 -25.31 18.06 3.15
CA GLY A 117 -25.14 17.47 4.47
C GLY A 117 -25.81 18.27 5.58
N THR A 118 -26.33 17.57 6.58
CA THR A 118 -26.97 18.15 7.75
C THR A 118 -25.95 18.21 8.90
N PRO A 119 -25.60 19.40 9.41
CA PRO A 119 -24.66 19.53 10.52
C PRO A 119 -25.33 19.24 11.86
N HIS A 120 -24.57 18.59 12.73
CA HIS A 120 -24.97 18.30 14.11
C HIS A 120 -23.94 18.84 15.09
N CYS A 121 -24.33 19.04 16.32
CA CYS A 121 -23.42 19.43 17.38
C CYS A 121 -22.48 18.26 17.73
N PRO A 122 -21.15 18.42 17.67
CA PRO A 122 -20.20 17.34 17.98
C PRO A 122 -20.23 16.91 19.45
N LYS A 123 -20.86 17.69 20.36
CA LYS A 123 -20.97 17.35 21.77
C LYS A 123 -22.29 16.70 22.14
N CYS A 124 -23.43 17.26 21.73
CA CYS A 124 -24.75 16.78 22.12
C CYS A 124 -25.52 16.05 21.01
N GLY A 125 -25.00 16.06 19.75
CA GLY A 125 -25.62 15.37 18.63
C GLY A 125 -26.88 16.07 18.06
N LYS A 126 -27.30 17.21 18.61
CA LYS A 126 -28.46 17.97 18.14
C LYS A 126 -28.21 18.55 16.76
N GLU A 127 -29.20 18.48 15.88
CA GLU A 127 -29.14 19.10 14.56
C GLU A 127 -29.01 20.64 14.67
N ILE A 128 -28.17 21.21 13.84
CA ILE A 128 -27.86 22.64 13.84
C ILE A 128 -28.31 23.26 12.53
N HIS A 129 -29.11 24.32 12.64
CA HIS A 129 -29.62 25.06 11.50
C HIS A 129 -29.04 26.48 11.46
N GLN A 130 -28.89 27.03 10.27
CA GLN A 130 -28.71 28.47 10.07
C GLN A 130 -30.05 29.15 10.21
N GLN A 131 -30.06 30.23 10.93
CA GLN A 131 -31.26 31.09 11.05
C GLN A 131 -31.09 32.27 10.12
N THR A 132 -32.08 32.53 9.26
CA THR A 132 -32.13 33.77 8.48
C THR A 132 -32.50 34.95 9.38
N ILE A 133 -32.12 36.17 8.97
CA ILE A 133 -32.49 37.39 9.70
C ILE A 133 -34.03 37.46 9.90
N ASP A 134 -34.81 37.14 8.86
CA ASP A 134 -36.27 37.12 8.96
C ASP A 134 -36.77 36.12 10.00
N GLN A 135 -36.22 34.93 10.07
CA GLN A 135 -36.56 33.90 11.08
C GLN A 135 -36.24 34.39 12.50
N ILE A 136 -35.10 35.08 12.67
CA ILE A 136 -34.70 35.66 13.95
C ILE A 136 -35.71 36.74 14.35
N ILE A 137 -36.05 37.62 13.41
CA ILE A 137 -37.04 38.71 13.63
C ILE A 137 -38.43 38.14 13.98
N ASP A 138 -38.90 37.14 13.20
CA ASP A 138 -40.20 36.51 13.44
C ASP A 138 -40.25 35.85 14.83
N ARG A 139 -39.15 35.23 15.28
CA ARG A 139 -39.06 34.61 16.61
C ARG A 139 -39.03 35.67 17.72
N LEU A 140 -38.35 36.80 17.50
CA LEU A 140 -38.37 37.92 18.44
C LEU A 140 -39.77 38.58 18.50
N MET A 141 -40.44 38.77 17.36
CA MET A 141 -41.79 39.32 17.28
C MET A 141 -42.86 38.38 17.84
N ALA A 142 -42.60 37.11 17.96
CA ALA A 142 -43.49 36.14 18.60
C ALA A 142 -43.46 36.20 20.15
N LEU A 143 -42.56 36.99 20.76
CA LEU A 143 -42.54 37.24 22.19
C LEU A 143 -43.81 38.09 22.60
N PRO A 144 -44.28 37.98 23.85
CA PRO A 144 -45.43 38.73 24.32
C PRO A 144 -45.28 40.26 24.10
N GLU A 145 -46.36 40.94 23.77
CA GLU A 145 -46.34 42.40 23.64
C GLU A 145 -45.86 43.08 24.93
N LYS A 146 -45.15 44.22 24.77
CA LYS A 146 -44.43 44.95 25.82
C LYS A 146 -43.27 44.26 26.48
N THR A 147 -42.81 43.06 25.98
CA THR A 147 -41.58 42.46 26.44
C THR A 147 -40.40 43.39 26.14
N ARG A 148 -39.53 43.62 27.12
CA ARG A 148 -38.30 44.40 26.98
C ARG A 148 -37.16 43.47 26.61
N VAL A 149 -36.51 43.72 25.48
CA VAL A 149 -35.40 42.89 24.99
C VAL A 149 -34.17 43.76 24.75
N GLN A 150 -33.04 43.30 25.20
CA GLN A 150 -31.72 43.91 24.92
C GLN A 150 -31.01 43.06 23.85
N LEU A 151 -30.69 43.68 22.72
CA LEU A 151 -29.99 43.02 21.61
C LEU A 151 -28.48 43.21 21.78
N LEU A 152 -27.75 42.11 21.88
CA LEU A 152 -26.32 42.06 22.16
C LEU A 152 -25.57 41.41 21.02
N ALA A 153 -24.42 42.01 20.62
CA ALA A 153 -23.48 41.44 19.66
C ALA A 153 -22.30 40.84 20.40
N PRO A 154 -22.15 39.51 20.47
CA PRO A 154 -21.04 38.86 21.14
C PRO A 154 -19.75 38.92 20.30
N VAL A 155 -18.86 39.88 20.58
CA VAL A 155 -17.60 40.12 19.83
C VAL A 155 -16.41 39.33 20.38
N ILE A 156 -16.39 39.08 21.69
CA ILE A 156 -15.38 38.21 22.32
C ILE A 156 -16.09 37.12 23.14
N ARG A 157 -15.68 35.89 22.95
CA ARG A 157 -16.27 34.73 23.65
C ARG A 157 -15.17 33.89 24.28
N GLY A 158 -15.05 33.93 25.60
CA GLY A 158 -14.14 33.09 26.37
C GLY A 158 -12.66 33.17 25.96
N LYS A 159 -12.18 34.29 25.46
CA LYS A 159 -10.78 34.52 25.06
C LYS A 159 -10.00 35.25 26.15
N LYS A 160 -8.72 34.81 26.36
CA LYS A 160 -7.79 35.51 27.24
C LYS A 160 -7.31 36.81 26.59
N GLY A 161 -7.12 37.86 27.39
CA GLY A 161 -6.60 39.13 26.90
C GLY A 161 -7.25 40.34 27.54
N GLU A 162 -6.70 41.54 27.41
CA GLU A 162 -7.25 42.83 27.90
C GLU A 162 -8.32 43.39 26.98
N HIS A 163 -8.31 43.01 25.72
CA HIS A 163 -9.30 43.38 24.66
C HIS A 163 -9.58 44.89 24.54
N SER A 164 -8.63 45.75 24.93
CA SER A 164 -8.79 47.21 24.93
C SER A 164 -9.24 47.79 23.58
N LYS A 165 -8.71 47.24 22.51
CA LYS A 165 -9.12 47.66 21.14
C LYS A 165 -10.60 47.46 20.83
N VAL A 166 -11.24 46.44 21.39
CA VAL A 166 -12.67 46.18 21.20
C VAL A 166 -13.50 47.30 21.83
N PHE A 167 -13.13 47.75 23.01
CA PHE A 167 -13.81 48.86 23.68
C PHE A 167 -13.58 50.22 22.98
N GLU A 168 -12.36 50.44 22.45
CA GLU A 168 -12.06 51.64 21.65
C GLU A 168 -12.86 51.67 20.33
N ASP A 169 -12.91 50.55 19.63
CA ASP A 169 -13.66 50.44 18.38
C ASP A 169 -15.17 50.61 18.61
N ALA A 170 -15.74 50.03 19.67
CA ALA A 170 -17.14 50.20 20.06
C ALA A 170 -17.46 51.66 20.44
N ARG A 171 -16.61 52.39 21.19
CA ARG A 171 -16.77 53.82 21.47
C ARG A 171 -16.74 54.65 20.19
N ARG A 172 -15.80 54.35 19.29
CA ARG A 172 -15.66 55.09 18.01
C ARG A 172 -16.89 54.91 17.13
N GLN A 173 -17.55 53.74 17.19
CA GLN A 173 -18.79 53.46 16.47
C GLN A 173 -20.03 54.01 17.14
N GLY A 174 -19.90 54.63 18.35
CA GLY A 174 -21.00 55.32 19.01
C GLY A 174 -21.84 54.46 19.95
N TYR A 175 -21.38 53.23 20.28
CA TYR A 175 -22.08 52.41 21.28
C TYR A 175 -21.81 52.94 22.67
N VAL A 176 -22.86 52.85 23.53
CA VAL A 176 -22.83 53.43 24.87
C VAL A 176 -22.57 52.38 25.95
N ARG A 177 -22.98 51.11 25.69
CA ARG A 177 -22.94 50.05 26.71
C ARG A 177 -22.35 48.76 26.16
N VAL A 178 -21.74 48.03 27.06
CA VAL A 178 -21.13 46.70 26.81
C VAL A 178 -21.46 45.78 27.99
N ARG A 179 -21.71 44.51 27.72
CA ARG A 179 -21.79 43.47 28.75
C ARG A 179 -20.47 42.73 28.79
N VAL A 180 -19.80 42.70 29.94
CA VAL A 180 -18.52 42.03 30.16
C VAL A 180 -18.72 40.97 31.22
N ASP A 181 -18.42 39.72 30.89
CA ASP A 181 -18.55 38.57 31.78
C ASP A 181 -19.95 38.45 32.44
N GLY A 182 -21.01 38.90 31.75
CA GLY A 182 -22.41 38.88 32.20
C GLY A 182 -22.88 40.15 32.84
N GLU A 183 -22.01 41.12 33.18
CA GLU A 183 -22.40 42.41 33.79
C GLU A 183 -22.38 43.52 32.74
N VAL A 184 -23.45 44.37 32.78
CA VAL A 184 -23.59 45.49 31.85
C VAL A 184 -22.89 46.74 32.43
N HIS A 185 -21.96 47.26 31.64
CA HIS A 185 -21.18 48.46 31.98
C HIS A 185 -21.39 49.57 30.95
N ASP A 186 -21.12 50.82 31.37
CA ASP A 186 -21.07 51.95 30.46
C ASP A 186 -19.70 52.04 29.79
N LEU A 187 -19.67 52.25 28.47
CA LEU A 187 -18.42 52.34 27.69
C LEU A 187 -17.58 53.58 28.02
N SER A 188 -18.13 54.56 28.82
CA SER A 188 -17.35 55.66 29.34
C SER A 188 -16.37 55.25 30.46
N GLU A 189 -16.60 54.09 31.08
CA GLU A 189 -15.73 53.54 32.10
C GLU A 189 -14.42 53.00 31.51
N GLU A 190 -13.32 53.05 32.32
CA GLU A 190 -12.05 52.43 31.96
C GLU A 190 -12.07 50.92 32.27
N PHE A 191 -11.89 50.05 31.25
CA PHE A 191 -11.84 48.62 31.44
C PHE A 191 -10.38 48.13 31.54
N LYS A 192 -10.05 47.49 32.67
CA LYS A 192 -8.76 46.81 32.90
C LYS A 192 -9.00 45.32 33.13
N LEU A 193 -9.15 44.55 32.02
CA LEU A 193 -9.39 43.12 32.08
C LEU A 193 -8.07 42.35 32.34
N ALA A 194 -8.17 41.24 33.06
CA ALA A 194 -7.02 40.44 33.40
C ALA A 194 -6.51 39.62 32.19
N LYS A 195 -5.24 39.84 31.78
CA LYS A 195 -4.63 39.13 30.62
C LYS A 195 -4.72 37.60 30.67
N THR A 196 -4.74 37.05 31.89
CA THR A 196 -4.69 35.59 32.10
C THR A 196 -6.06 34.92 32.20
N LYS A 197 -7.11 35.68 32.45
CA LYS A 197 -8.49 35.19 32.53
C LYS A 197 -9.16 35.18 31.16
N LYS A 198 -10.15 34.30 30.99
CA LYS A 198 -11.04 34.27 29.80
C LYS A 198 -12.15 35.28 30.04
N HIS A 199 -12.40 36.13 29.06
CA HIS A 199 -13.45 37.12 29.08
C HIS A 199 -14.43 36.92 27.93
N SER A 200 -15.70 37.28 28.17
CA SER A 200 -16.73 37.39 27.17
C SER A 200 -17.19 38.85 27.11
N ILE A 201 -17.25 39.42 25.91
CA ILE A 201 -17.58 40.83 25.70
C ILE A 201 -18.68 40.89 24.63
N GLU A 202 -19.82 41.48 25.00
CA GLU A 202 -20.97 41.66 24.12
C GLU A 202 -21.33 43.15 24.06
N ILE A 203 -21.42 43.69 22.83
CA ILE A 203 -21.80 45.08 22.61
C ILE A 203 -23.32 45.16 22.66
N VAL A 204 -23.88 46.07 23.47
CA VAL A 204 -25.31 46.38 23.51
C VAL A 204 -25.65 47.22 22.30
N VAL A 205 -26.31 46.61 21.31
CA VAL A 205 -26.66 47.28 20.04
C VAL A 205 -27.93 48.11 20.22
N ASP A 206 -28.98 47.52 20.83
CA ASP A 206 -30.25 48.24 21.05
C ASP A 206 -31.02 47.67 22.25
N ARG A 207 -31.96 48.48 22.78
CA ARG A 207 -32.95 48.07 23.78
C ARG A 207 -34.32 48.35 23.22
N VAL A 208 -35.03 47.27 22.87
CA VAL A 208 -36.29 47.35 22.18
C VAL A 208 -37.45 46.84 23.06
N VAL A 209 -38.62 47.35 22.81
CA VAL A 209 -39.86 46.81 23.39
C VAL A 209 -40.66 46.18 22.27
N ILE A 210 -41.06 44.93 22.43
CA ILE A 210 -41.80 44.20 21.41
C ILE A 210 -43.18 44.85 21.23
N ARG A 211 -43.44 45.35 20.02
CA ARG A 211 -44.67 45.93 19.56
C ARG A 211 -44.85 45.68 18.07
N PRO A 212 -46.08 45.66 17.53
CA PRO A 212 -46.30 45.43 16.10
C PRO A 212 -45.59 46.43 15.18
N ASP A 213 -45.46 47.69 15.61
CA ASP A 213 -44.80 48.79 14.89
C ASP A 213 -43.24 48.75 15.01
N ALA A 214 -42.70 47.94 15.89
CA ALA A 214 -41.24 47.90 16.15
C ALA A 214 -40.45 47.03 15.17
N ARG A 215 -41.10 46.31 14.24
CA ARG A 215 -40.45 45.33 13.33
C ARG A 215 -39.26 45.94 12.56
N GLY A 216 -39.43 47.11 11.97
CA GLY A 216 -38.34 47.76 11.21
C GLY A 216 -37.13 48.09 12.06
N ARG A 217 -37.32 48.67 13.26
CA ARG A 217 -36.24 48.94 14.20
C ARG A 217 -35.52 47.66 14.67
N ILE A 218 -36.28 46.59 14.93
CA ILE A 218 -35.72 45.30 15.32
C ILE A 218 -34.89 44.74 14.18
N THR A 219 -35.33 44.83 12.93
CA THR A 219 -34.60 44.42 11.73
C THR A 219 -33.22 45.11 11.67
N ASP A 220 -33.19 46.43 11.70
CA ASP A 220 -31.97 47.25 11.64
C ASP A 220 -30.98 46.87 12.76
N SER A 221 -31.54 46.70 13.98
CA SER A 221 -30.74 46.35 15.14
C SER A 221 -30.18 44.90 15.08
N VAL A 222 -30.98 43.95 14.58
CA VAL A 222 -30.53 42.55 14.35
C VAL A 222 -29.44 42.47 13.28
N GLU A 223 -29.64 43.17 12.14
CA GLU A 223 -28.64 43.24 11.07
C GLU A 223 -27.32 43.82 11.59
N THR A 224 -27.42 44.93 12.34
CA THR A 224 -26.24 45.58 12.95
C THR A 224 -25.52 44.64 13.94
N ALA A 225 -26.25 43.96 14.81
CA ALA A 225 -25.71 43.04 15.79
C ALA A 225 -25.02 41.84 15.10
N CYS A 226 -25.66 41.27 14.08
CA CYS A 226 -25.11 40.17 13.29
C CYS A 226 -23.84 40.60 12.52
N ALA A 227 -23.81 41.78 11.94
CA ALA A 227 -22.65 42.31 11.25
C ALA A 227 -21.44 42.50 12.20
N LEU A 228 -21.66 43.01 13.41
CA LEU A 228 -20.62 43.21 14.43
C LEU A 228 -20.05 41.93 14.97
N SER A 229 -20.89 40.91 15.15
CA SER A 229 -20.54 39.66 15.83
C SER A 229 -20.10 38.52 14.86
N GLY A 230 -20.19 38.78 13.55
CA GLY A 230 -20.00 37.76 12.54
C GLY A 230 -21.15 36.75 12.46
N GLY A 231 -22.39 37.24 12.56
CA GLY A 231 -23.62 36.46 12.40
C GLY A 231 -24.24 35.93 13.68
N LEU A 232 -23.87 36.45 14.84
CA LEU A 232 -24.39 36.01 16.13
C LEU A 232 -25.22 37.14 16.79
N LEU A 233 -26.29 36.75 17.45
CA LEU A 233 -27.15 37.67 18.21
C LEU A 233 -27.56 37.05 19.54
N ILE A 234 -27.46 37.80 20.60
CA ILE A 234 -28.03 37.45 21.89
C ILE A 234 -29.17 38.42 22.15
N ALA A 235 -30.37 37.90 22.36
CA ALA A 235 -31.51 38.70 22.80
C ALA A 235 -31.80 38.39 24.28
N ASP A 236 -31.35 39.29 25.14
CA ASP A 236 -31.52 39.23 26.57
C ASP A 236 -32.90 39.80 26.93
N VAL A 237 -33.82 38.92 27.33
CA VAL A 237 -35.16 39.33 27.77
C VAL A 237 -35.08 39.80 29.23
N ILE A 238 -35.34 41.10 29.46
CA ILE A 238 -35.28 41.64 30.82
C ILE A 238 -36.36 40.98 31.66
N ASP A 239 -35.94 40.37 32.77
CA ASP A 239 -36.76 39.55 33.67
C ASP A 239 -37.22 38.18 33.05
N GLY A 240 -36.54 37.70 31.99
CA GLY A 240 -36.82 36.43 31.33
C GLY A 240 -35.53 35.68 30.89
N ASP A 241 -35.68 34.68 30.02
CA ASP A 241 -34.60 33.88 29.49
C ASP A 241 -33.83 34.60 28.37
N GLU A 242 -32.52 34.32 28.28
CA GLU A 242 -31.66 34.78 27.21
C GLU A 242 -31.88 33.93 25.95
N LEU A 243 -32.25 34.53 24.82
CA LEU A 243 -32.37 33.84 23.53
C LEU A 243 -31.09 34.07 22.70
N ARG A 244 -30.54 33.00 22.18
CA ARG A 244 -29.35 33.03 21.32
C ARG A 244 -29.73 32.68 19.89
N PHE A 245 -29.28 33.49 18.95
CA PHE A 245 -29.52 33.32 17.53
C PHE A 245 -28.19 33.30 16.78
N SER A 246 -28.16 32.58 15.69
CA SER A 246 -26.96 32.49 14.84
C SER A 246 -27.35 32.39 13.36
N GLN A 247 -26.75 33.23 12.55
CA GLN A 247 -26.74 33.05 11.10
C GLN A 247 -25.75 31.95 10.65
N ASN A 248 -24.84 31.57 11.54
CA ASN A 248 -23.90 30.44 11.34
C ASN A 248 -24.50 29.19 11.96
N TYR A 249 -23.95 28.02 11.57
CA TYR A 249 -24.32 26.77 12.22
C TYR A 249 -23.84 26.78 13.69
N ALA A 250 -24.70 27.02 14.63
CA ALA A 250 -24.36 27.07 16.06
C ALA A 250 -25.33 26.22 16.89
N CYS A 251 -24.78 25.53 17.91
CA CYS A 251 -25.60 24.83 18.90
C CYS A 251 -25.91 25.74 20.05
N ASP A 252 -27.21 25.98 20.30
CA ASP A 252 -27.71 26.86 21.35
C ASP A 252 -27.33 26.35 22.74
N ASP A 253 -27.33 25.01 22.95
CA ASP A 253 -27.04 24.36 24.25
C ASP A 253 -25.54 24.29 24.57
N CYS A 254 -24.71 24.03 23.59
CA CYS A 254 -23.27 23.82 23.79
C CYS A 254 -22.38 25.00 23.46
N GLY A 255 -22.94 26.05 22.85
CA GLY A 255 -22.17 27.23 22.43
C GLY A 255 -21.12 26.99 21.35
N ILE A 256 -21.18 25.83 20.66
CA ILE A 256 -20.27 25.49 19.56
C ILE A 256 -20.83 26.11 18.29
N SER A 257 -19.99 26.83 17.55
CA SER A 257 -20.29 27.32 16.20
C SER A 257 -19.45 26.59 15.20
N ILE A 258 -20.08 26.05 14.14
CA ILE A 258 -19.42 25.50 12.97
C ILE A 258 -19.33 26.61 11.93
N GLU A 259 -18.15 26.80 11.34
CA GLU A 259 -17.95 27.72 10.22
C GLU A 259 -18.79 27.27 9.00
N GLU A 260 -18.89 28.12 8.00
CA GLU A 260 -19.60 27.79 6.75
C GLU A 260 -19.08 26.47 6.15
N LEU A 261 -20.03 25.58 5.81
CA LEU A 261 -19.69 24.27 5.26
C LEU A 261 -19.12 24.40 3.84
N THR A 262 -17.79 24.34 3.75
CA THR A 262 -17.07 24.41 2.47
C THR A 262 -16.44 23.06 2.14
N PRO A 263 -16.28 22.67 0.85
CA PRO A 263 -15.65 21.40 0.47
C PRO A 263 -14.23 21.19 1.05
N ARG A 264 -13.47 22.26 1.31
CA ARG A 264 -12.13 22.17 1.91
C ARG A 264 -12.15 21.73 3.38
N MET A 265 -13.24 21.95 4.11
CA MET A 265 -13.40 21.46 5.49
C MET A 265 -13.47 19.93 5.54
N PHE A 266 -13.97 19.29 4.50
CA PHE A 266 -14.07 17.84 4.39
C PHE A 266 -12.79 17.18 3.86
N SER A 267 -11.71 17.95 3.67
CA SER A 267 -10.42 17.42 3.21
C SER A 267 -9.50 17.13 4.39
N PHE A 268 -9.07 15.88 4.55
CA PHE A 268 -8.06 15.50 5.54
C PHE A 268 -6.63 15.91 5.13
N ASN A 269 -6.44 16.38 3.89
CA ASN A 269 -5.17 16.95 3.41
C ASN A 269 -5.08 18.47 3.64
N ASN A 270 -6.15 19.08 4.15
CA ASN A 270 -6.23 20.51 4.41
C ASN A 270 -6.29 20.76 5.93
N PRO A 271 -5.52 21.70 6.49
CA PRO A 271 -5.52 22.02 7.92
C PRO A 271 -6.90 22.39 8.50
N TYR A 272 -7.82 22.90 7.66
CA TYR A 272 -9.18 23.24 8.08
C TYR A 272 -10.03 22.02 8.42
N GLY A 273 -9.80 20.89 7.73
CA GLY A 273 -10.59 19.67 7.93
C GLY A 273 -9.83 18.57 8.66
N ALA A 274 -8.51 18.57 8.57
CA ALA A 274 -7.66 17.53 9.15
C ALA A 274 -7.74 17.49 10.68
N CYS A 275 -7.75 16.29 11.25
CA CYS A 275 -7.60 16.10 12.69
C CYS A 275 -6.30 16.76 13.16
N PRO A 276 -6.33 17.65 14.18
CA PRO A 276 -5.16 18.40 14.62
C PRO A 276 -4.07 17.52 15.25
N VAL A 277 -4.45 16.34 15.77
CA VAL A 277 -3.52 15.42 16.46
C VAL A 277 -2.71 14.60 15.46
N CYS A 278 -3.35 13.98 14.44
CA CYS A 278 -2.66 13.17 13.43
C CYS A 278 -2.43 13.91 12.10
N THR A 279 -2.79 15.18 12.01
CA THR A 279 -2.65 16.01 10.79
C THR A 279 -3.23 15.36 9.53
N GLY A 280 -4.34 14.60 9.69
CA GLY A 280 -5.04 13.94 8.60
C GLY A 280 -4.50 12.55 8.23
N LEU A 281 -3.54 12.00 8.96
CA LEU A 281 -3.00 10.64 8.71
C LEU A 281 -3.96 9.54 9.19
N GLY A 282 -4.73 9.79 10.24
CA GLY A 282 -5.61 8.80 10.88
C GLY A 282 -4.88 7.83 11.80
N ILE A 283 -3.58 7.73 11.69
CA ILE A 283 -2.72 6.86 12.49
C ILE A 283 -1.63 7.65 13.18
N GLN A 284 -1.07 7.08 14.22
CA GLN A 284 0.15 7.56 14.91
C GLN A 284 1.11 6.39 15.08
N LYS A 285 2.41 6.66 14.93
CA LYS A 285 3.45 5.73 15.35
C LYS A 285 3.62 5.89 16.84
N VAL A 286 3.38 4.83 17.60
CA VAL A 286 3.55 4.74 19.04
C VAL A 286 4.52 3.62 19.39
N VAL A 287 5.29 3.79 20.46
CA VAL A 287 6.16 2.71 20.94
C VAL A 287 5.29 1.57 21.46
N ASP A 288 5.50 0.39 20.94
CA ASP A 288 4.70 -0.81 21.25
C ASP A 288 5.36 -1.61 22.37
N PRO A 289 4.70 -1.74 23.56
CA PRO A 289 5.25 -2.48 24.70
C PRO A 289 5.68 -3.90 24.35
N ASP A 290 4.94 -4.56 23.45
CA ASP A 290 5.24 -5.94 23.07
C ASP A 290 6.36 -6.04 22.02
N ARG A 291 6.68 -4.97 21.31
CA ARG A 291 7.88 -4.88 20.49
C ARG A 291 9.10 -4.52 21.32
N VAL A 292 8.91 -3.74 22.39
CA VAL A 292 9.96 -3.46 23.39
C VAL A 292 10.32 -4.75 24.13
N ILE A 293 9.32 -5.58 24.49
CA ILE A 293 9.49 -6.87 25.20
C ILE A 293 8.80 -7.99 24.39
N PRO A 294 9.42 -8.46 23.30
CA PRO A 294 8.78 -9.43 22.41
C PRO A 294 8.63 -10.84 23.00
N ASN A 295 9.46 -11.19 23.98
CA ASN A 295 9.40 -12.51 24.64
C ASN A 295 9.49 -12.35 26.15
N ARG A 296 8.36 -12.46 26.82
CA ARG A 296 8.24 -12.31 28.27
C ARG A 296 8.82 -13.49 29.09
N ARG A 297 9.13 -14.61 28.44
CA ARG A 297 9.82 -15.75 29.07
C ARG A 297 11.30 -15.51 29.27
N LEU A 298 11.87 -14.52 28.61
CA LEU A 298 13.26 -14.13 28.80
C LEU A 298 13.38 -13.16 29.98
N SER A 299 14.52 -13.20 30.66
CA SER A 299 14.90 -12.20 31.65
C SER A 299 15.56 -10.98 31.00
N ILE A 300 15.68 -9.88 31.74
CA ILE A 300 16.40 -8.67 31.31
C ILE A 300 17.82 -9.03 30.86
N LYS A 301 18.52 -9.86 31.65
CA LYS A 301 19.89 -10.31 31.38
C LYS A 301 19.98 -11.20 30.13
N GLN A 302 18.93 -11.95 29.81
CA GLN A 302 18.84 -12.77 28.60
C GLN A 302 18.42 -11.94 27.36
N GLY A 303 18.24 -10.63 27.50
CA GLY A 303 17.89 -9.72 26.41
C GLY A 303 16.39 -9.68 26.10
N ALA A 304 15.53 -9.73 27.12
CA ALA A 304 14.09 -9.54 26.94
C ALA A 304 13.74 -8.18 26.33
N ILE A 305 14.52 -7.13 26.68
CA ILE A 305 14.30 -5.75 26.22
C ILE A 305 15.05 -5.50 24.91
N ARG A 306 14.32 -5.11 23.86
CA ARG A 306 14.85 -4.88 22.51
C ARG A 306 14.93 -3.40 22.10
N ALA A 307 14.64 -2.50 23.02
CA ALA A 307 14.65 -1.06 22.76
C ALA A 307 16.08 -0.50 22.71
N THR A 308 16.38 0.28 21.67
CA THR A 308 17.69 0.93 21.49
C THR A 308 18.03 1.83 22.67
N GLY A 309 19.26 1.67 23.23
CA GLY A 309 19.70 2.32 24.47
C GLY A 309 19.29 1.60 25.77
N TRP A 310 18.45 0.57 25.70
CA TRP A 310 17.97 -0.21 26.84
C TRP A 310 18.31 -1.71 26.75
N THR A 311 19.00 -2.13 25.70
CA THR A 311 19.40 -3.55 25.48
C THR A 311 20.55 -3.98 26.38
N ASN A 312 21.31 -3.05 26.92
CA ASN A 312 22.51 -3.36 27.71
C ASN A 312 22.17 -3.52 29.21
N ALA A 313 22.30 -4.75 29.70
CA ALA A 313 22.12 -5.10 31.12
C ALA A 313 23.44 -5.37 31.85
N GLU A 314 24.57 -4.86 31.34
CA GLU A 314 25.89 -5.04 31.98
C GLU A 314 26.20 -3.97 33.00
N PRO A 315 26.94 -4.32 34.10
CA PRO A 315 27.36 -3.38 35.12
C PRO A 315 28.11 -2.17 34.55
N GLY A 316 27.64 -0.97 34.89
CA GLY A 316 28.22 0.31 34.44
C GLY A 316 27.40 0.99 33.32
N SER A 317 26.40 0.33 32.73
CA SER A 317 25.47 0.99 31.84
C SER A 317 24.37 1.74 32.59
N ILE A 318 23.84 2.81 32.00
CA ILE A 318 22.74 3.59 32.57
C ILE A 318 21.49 2.70 32.74
N SER A 319 21.17 1.89 31.76
CA SER A 319 20.06 0.91 31.82
C SER A 319 20.20 -0.07 32.98
N TYR A 320 21.41 -0.59 33.23
CA TYR A 320 21.68 -1.48 34.38
C TYR A 320 21.38 -0.81 35.72
N MET A 321 21.73 0.47 35.88
CA MET A 321 21.47 1.22 37.12
C MET A 321 19.96 1.31 37.39
N TYR A 322 19.16 1.63 36.39
CA TYR A 322 17.70 1.67 36.52
C TYR A 322 17.11 0.30 36.79
N TYR A 323 17.54 -0.73 36.04
CA TYR A 323 17.05 -2.09 36.24
C TYR A 323 17.32 -2.62 37.63
N THR A 324 18.51 -2.39 38.16
CA THR A 324 18.88 -2.80 39.53
C THR A 324 18.15 -2.02 40.60
N ALA A 325 17.86 -0.73 40.38
CA ALA A 325 17.07 0.08 41.29
C ALA A 325 15.60 -0.39 41.34
N LEU A 326 14.97 -0.66 40.19
CA LEU A 326 13.63 -1.25 40.11
C LEU A 326 13.59 -2.64 40.72
N GLY A 327 14.62 -3.46 40.46
CA GLY A 327 14.72 -4.80 41.04
C GLY A 327 14.78 -4.79 42.57
N ARG A 328 15.52 -3.82 43.16
CA ARG A 328 15.54 -3.60 44.63
C ARG A 328 14.19 -3.13 45.16
N LYS A 329 13.51 -2.25 44.44
CA LYS A 329 12.20 -1.73 44.84
C LYS A 329 11.12 -2.81 44.83
N HIS A 330 11.07 -3.62 43.79
CA HIS A 330 10.01 -4.61 43.58
C HIS A 330 10.40 -6.05 43.91
N GLY A 331 11.64 -6.29 44.40
CA GLY A 331 12.09 -7.61 44.85
C GLY A 331 12.37 -8.62 43.73
N PHE A 332 12.75 -8.16 42.53
CA PHE A 332 13.12 -9.05 41.41
C PHE A 332 14.61 -8.92 41.04
N SER A 333 15.18 -9.95 40.46
CA SER A 333 16.55 -9.94 39.91
C SER A 333 16.51 -9.74 38.36
N LEU A 334 17.67 -9.33 37.80
CA LEU A 334 17.78 -9.21 36.35
C LEU A 334 17.72 -10.56 35.62
N GLU A 335 17.75 -11.67 36.35
CA GLU A 335 17.62 -13.04 35.85
C GLU A 335 16.17 -13.56 35.92
N THR A 336 15.27 -12.82 36.60
CA THR A 336 13.85 -13.15 36.67
C THR A 336 13.18 -12.96 35.29
N PRO A 337 12.45 -13.95 34.75
CA PRO A 337 11.67 -13.79 33.54
C PRO A 337 10.65 -12.64 33.66
N ILE A 338 10.42 -11.92 32.56
CA ILE A 338 9.50 -10.77 32.59
C ILE A 338 8.06 -11.17 32.95
N GLU A 339 7.64 -12.40 32.59
CA GLU A 339 6.30 -12.91 32.92
C GLU A 339 6.07 -13.13 34.43
N GLU A 340 7.14 -13.24 35.20
CA GLU A 340 7.10 -13.40 36.67
C GLU A 340 7.13 -12.06 37.42
N LEU A 341 7.36 -10.93 36.73
CA LEU A 341 7.33 -9.61 37.34
C LEU A 341 5.90 -9.23 37.75
N SER A 342 5.79 -8.50 38.88
CA SER A 342 4.49 -7.91 39.23
C SER A 342 4.02 -6.91 38.17
N GLY A 343 2.70 -6.75 38.00
CA GLY A 343 2.14 -5.78 37.06
C GLY A 343 2.70 -4.36 37.27
N GLN A 344 2.85 -3.95 38.55
CA GLN A 344 3.39 -2.67 38.91
C GLN A 344 4.88 -2.52 38.53
N ALA A 345 5.69 -3.58 38.71
CA ALA A 345 7.09 -3.56 38.31
C ALA A 345 7.22 -3.45 36.77
N LEU A 346 6.38 -4.13 36.02
CA LEU A 346 6.35 -4.05 34.57
C LEU A 346 5.87 -2.67 34.07
N ASP A 347 4.84 -2.11 34.71
CA ASP A 347 4.33 -0.78 34.36
C ASP A 347 5.39 0.30 34.64
N GLU A 348 6.07 0.26 35.79
CA GLU A 348 7.13 1.21 36.11
C GLU A 348 8.35 1.03 35.18
N LEU A 349 8.68 -0.19 34.77
CA LEU A 349 9.74 -0.46 33.81
C LEU A 349 9.41 0.17 32.44
N LEU A 350 8.17 0.04 31.98
CA LEU A 350 7.74 0.55 30.69
C LEU A 350 7.41 2.03 30.69
N TYR A 351 6.67 2.52 31.70
CA TYR A 351 6.08 3.87 31.70
C TYR A 351 6.70 4.81 32.75
N GLY A 352 7.58 4.30 33.64
CA GLY A 352 8.31 5.10 34.61
C GLY A 352 7.66 5.16 35.97
N THR A 353 8.39 5.81 36.92
CA THR A 353 7.98 5.92 38.33
C THR A 353 7.21 7.21 38.65
N GLY A 354 6.86 8.01 37.64
CA GLY A 354 6.27 9.34 37.85
C GLY A 354 7.24 10.27 38.62
N ASP A 355 6.77 10.87 39.72
CA ASP A 355 7.58 11.74 40.56
C ASP A 355 8.42 10.97 41.62
N GLU A 356 8.24 9.64 41.70
CA GLU A 356 8.97 8.83 42.68
C GLU A 356 10.42 8.64 42.29
N VAL A 357 11.31 9.02 43.22
CA VAL A 357 12.75 9.07 43.01
C VAL A 357 13.39 7.72 43.30
N LEU A 358 14.17 7.19 42.36
CA LEU A 358 14.99 5.99 42.54
C LEU A 358 16.42 6.35 42.95
N GLU A 359 17.02 5.50 43.78
CA GLU A 359 18.44 5.56 44.16
C GLU A 359 19.28 4.71 43.21
N LEU A 360 20.07 5.38 42.38
CA LEU A 360 20.92 4.76 41.35
C LEU A 360 22.36 4.69 41.86
N SER A 361 22.97 3.51 41.88
CA SER A 361 24.38 3.35 42.30
C SER A 361 25.30 3.68 41.10
N VAL A 362 26.03 4.79 41.21
CA VAL A 362 26.94 5.29 40.17
C VAL A 362 28.33 4.71 40.40
N SER A 363 28.71 3.69 39.63
CA SER A 363 30.07 3.13 39.47
C SER A 363 30.79 2.55 40.71
N ARG A 364 31.51 1.44 40.51
CA ARG A 364 32.39 0.79 41.49
C ARG A 364 33.55 1.66 41.95
N ILE A 365 33.90 2.77 41.30
CA ILE A 365 35.10 3.56 41.53
C ILE A 365 34.79 4.83 42.34
N SER A 366 33.62 5.44 42.22
CA SER A 366 33.28 6.71 42.89
C SER A 366 32.30 6.59 44.07
N GLY A 367 31.66 5.44 44.26
CA GLY A 367 30.75 5.19 45.39
C GLY A 367 29.58 6.17 45.53
N GLY A 368 29.23 6.89 44.47
CA GLY A 368 28.17 7.90 44.48
C GLY A 368 26.79 7.29 44.28
N VAL A 369 25.77 7.87 44.94
CA VAL A 369 24.36 7.56 44.72
C VAL A 369 23.73 8.76 44.03
N MET A 370 23.13 8.54 42.87
CA MET A 370 22.34 9.55 42.18
C MET A 370 20.86 9.31 42.48
N ARG A 371 20.11 10.38 42.74
CA ARG A 371 18.67 10.31 43.04
C ARG A 371 17.90 11.02 41.96
N GLN A 372 17.10 10.27 41.19
CA GLN A 372 16.22 10.82 40.13
C GLN A 372 15.06 9.89 39.83
N PRO A 373 13.92 10.43 39.33
CA PRO A 373 12.81 9.59 38.87
C PRO A 373 13.20 8.85 37.61
N PHE A 374 12.54 7.73 37.36
CA PHE A 374 12.70 6.98 36.14
C PHE A 374 11.61 7.37 35.14
N GLU A 375 12.03 7.88 34.00
CA GLU A 375 11.10 8.31 32.93
C GLU A 375 10.29 7.14 32.34
N GLY A 376 10.82 5.92 32.39
CA GLY A 376 10.28 4.74 31.69
C GLY A 376 10.88 4.55 30.29
N ILE A 377 10.88 3.31 29.81
CA ILE A 377 11.46 2.97 28.51
C ILE A 377 10.64 3.62 27.39
N ILE A 378 9.30 3.53 27.43
CA ILE A 378 8.41 4.04 26.37
C ILE A 378 8.45 5.56 26.28
N PRO A 379 8.22 6.34 27.35
CA PRO A 379 8.31 7.80 27.29
C PRO A 379 9.70 8.30 26.85
N ASN A 380 10.77 7.62 27.29
CA ASN A 380 12.13 7.95 26.84
C ASN A 380 12.31 7.79 25.33
N LEU A 381 11.83 6.67 24.75
CA LEU A 381 11.92 6.43 23.32
C LEU A 381 11.06 7.43 22.54
N GLU A 382 9.84 7.73 22.99
CA GLU A 382 8.96 8.70 22.34
C GLU A 382 9.53 10.12 22.36
N ARG A 383 10.14 10.53 23.47
CA ARG A 383 10.85 11.81 23.57
C ARG A 383 12.03 11.85 22.61
N ARG A 384 12.89 10.82 22.64
CA ARG A 384 14.05 10.71 21.75
C ARG A 384 13.64 10.69 20.28
N TYR A 385 12.54 10.02 19.92
CA TYR A 385 12.01 10.00 18.56
C TYR A 385 11.64 11.39 18.05
N ARG A 386 11.06 12.22 18.94
CA ARG A 386 10.69 13.61 18.63
C ARG A 386 11.90 14.54 18.53
N GLU A 387 12.89 14.35 19.36
CA GLU A 387 14.03 15.26 19.51
C GLU A 387 15.21 14.93 18.56
N THR A 388 15.31 13.69 18.06
CA THR A 388 16.43 13.27 17.21
C THR A 388 16.37 13.86 15.80
N ASN A 389 17.53 14.37 15.34
CA ASN A 389 17.74 14.80 13.95
C ASN A 389 18.45 13.71 13.12
N SER A 390 18.81 12.57 13.70
CA SER A 390 19.50 11.47 13.03
C SER A 390 18.49 10.47 12.47
N ASP A 391 18.46 10.29 11.16
CA ASP A 391 17.61 9.31 10.49
C ASP A 391 17.92 7.87 10.94
N TRP A 392 19.19 7.56 11.21
CA TRP A 392 19.59 6.27 11.74
C TRP A 392 18.98 6.03 13.14
N SER A 393 19.09 7.00 14.05
CA SER A 393 18.54 6.89 15.41
C SER A 393 17.01 6.81 15.39
N ARG A 394 16.37 7.53 14.45
CA ARG A 394 14.92 7.47 14.25
C ARG A 394 14.50 6.09 13.74
N GLY A 395 15.23 5.52 12.78
CA GLY A 395 14.99 4.17 12.26
C GLY A 395 15.11 3.08 13.31
N GLU A 396 16.12 3.15 14.18
CA GLU A 396 16.30 2.22 15.32
C GLU A 396 15.11 2.25 16.31
N ILE A 397 14.57 3.45 16.59
CA ILE A 397 13.39 3.58 17.46
C ILE A 397 12.13 3.06 16.75
N GLU A 398 12.00 3.30 15.45
CA GLU A 398 10.87 2.82 14.64
C GLU A 398 10.74 1.28 14.61
N GLU A 399 11.85 0.54 14.83
CA GLU A 399 11.79 -0.93 14.94
C GLU A 399 10.89 -1.42 16.08
N VAL A 400 10.78 -0.65 17.16
CA VAL A 400 9.93 -0.97 18.32
C VAL A 400 8.61 -0.18 18.34
N MET A 401 8.30 0.57 17.27
CA MET A 401 7.03 1.29 17.14
C MET A 401 6.04 0.48 16.32
N SER A 402 4.75 0.69 16.57
CA SER A 402 3.63 0.20 15.78
C SER A 402 2.73 1.35 15.35
N GLU A 403 1.98 1.15 14.27
CA GLU A 403 0.95 2.08 13.85
C GLU A 403 -0.34 1.80 14.63
N SER A 404 -0.85 2.81 15.30
CA SER A 404 -2.10 2.76 16.06
C SER A 404 -3.08 3.81 15.51
N PRO A 405 -4.39 3.54 15.53
CA PRO A 405 -5.38 4.56 15.19
C PRO A 405 -5.21 5.79 16.08
N CYS A 406 -5.32 6.98 15.48
CA CYS A 406 -5.21 8.24 16.22
C CYS A 406 -6.26 8.30 17.35
N PRO A 407 -5.89 8.57 18.61
CA PRO A 407 -6.81 8.56 19.74
C PRO A 407 -7.89 9.65 19.67
N ALA A 408 -7.65 10.74 18.91
CA ALA A 408 -8.59 11.84 18.79
C ALA A 408 -9.64 11.63 17.69
N CYS A 409 -9.25 11.05 16.54
CA CYS A 409 -10.17 10.83 15.42
C CYS A 409 -10.51 9.35 15.17
N HIS A 410 -9.94 8.44 15.95
CA HIS A 410 -10.16 6.99 15.83
C HIS A 410 -9.99 6.45 14.39
N GLY A 411 -8.98 6.94 13.68
CA GLY A 411 -8.71 6.56 12.29
C GLY A 411 -9.44 7.39 11.22
N ARG A 412 -10.43 8.21 11.58
CA ARG A 412 -11.31 8.93 10.65
C ARG A 412 -10.67 10.16 9.99
N ARG A 413 -9.46 10.57 10.37
CA ARG A 413 -8.61 11.61 9.75
C ARG A 413 -9.11 13.06 9.85
N LEU A 414 -10.38 13.29 10.18
CA LEU A 414 -11.06 14.58 10.17
C LEU A 414 -11.31 15.11 11.59
N ARG A 415 -11.62 16.42 11.67
CA ARG A 415 -12.02 17.09 12.91
C ARG A 415 -13.41 16.63 13.37
N PRO A 416 -13.72 16.69 14.68
CA PRO A 416 -15.04 16.33 15.20
C PRO A 416 -16.19 17.12 14.60
N GLU A 417 -16.00 18.43 14.32
CA GLU A 417 -16.99 19.31 13.72
C GLU A 417 -17.38 18.87 12.29
N VAL A 418 -16.40 18.37 11.54
CA VAL A 418 -16.60 17.83 10.18
C VAL A 418 -17.30 16.47 10.23
N LEU A 419 -16.91 15.62 11.17
CA LEU A 419 -17.52 14.30 11.39
C LEU A 419 -18.96 14.41 11.93
N ALA A 420 -19.33 15.56 12.48
CA ALA A 420 -20.70 15.83 12.92
C ALA A 420 -21.66 16.23 11.77
N VAL A 421 -21.18 16.36 10.53
CA VAL A 421 -22.02 16.59 9.36
C VAL A 421 -22.41 15.28 8.73
N THR A 422 -23.70 14.98 8.64
CA THR A 422 -24.22 13.71 8.13
C THR A 422 -25.09 13.90 6.88
N LEU A 423 -25.12 12.87 6.05
CA LEU A 423 -26.03 12.73 4.92
C LEU A 423 -26.68 11.35 5.02
N GLY A 424 -28.02 11.31 5.12
CA GLY A 424 -28.73 10.06 5.36
C GLY A 424 -28.28 9.31 6.63
N GLY A 425 -27.85 10.04 7.66
CA GLY A 425 -27.36 9.50 8.93
C GLY A 425 -25.89 9.09 8.95
N LEU A 426 -25.15 9.17 7.85
CA LEU A 426 -23.72 8.85 7.77
C LEU A 426 -22.87 10.10 7.60
N ASN A 427 -21.76 10.19 8.33
CA ASN A 427 -20.73 11.18 8.03
C ASN A 427 -19.85 10.71 6.86
N ILE A 428 -19.03 11.63 6.32
CA ILE A 428 -18.19 11.35 5.15
C ILE A 428 -17.16 10.22 5.38
N ALA A 429 -16.64 10.06 6.60
CA ALA A 429 -15.68 9.01 6.93
C ALA A 429 -16.38 7.63 7.02
N GLU A 430 -17.56 7.56 7.65
CA GLU A 430 -18.38 6.35 7.72
C GLU A 430 -18.85 5.88 6.34
N PHE A 431 -19.16 6.81 5.46
CA PHE A 431 -19.45 6.48 4.07
C PHE A 431 -18.21 5.95 3.35
N ALA A 432 -17.05 6.58 3.54
CA ALA A 432 -15.79 6.11 2.94
C ALA A 432 -15.34 4.74 3.46
N GLU A 433 -15.74 4.33 4.66
CA GLU A 433 -15.48 3.01 5.23
C GLU A 433 -16.34 1.89 4.63
N LYS A 434 -17.39 2.23 3.88
CA LYS A 434 -18.22 1.24 3.18
C LYS A 434 -17.46 0.67 1.97
N SER A 435 -17.72 -0.61 1.66
CA SER A 435 -17.31 -1.19 0.39
C SER A 435 -18.02 -0.50 -0.78
N VAL A 436 -17.44 -0.57 -1.98
CA VAL A 436 -18.03 0.01 -3.19
C VAL A 436 -19.50 -0.38 -3.36
N VAL A 437 -19.83 -1.67 -3.20
CA VAL A 437 -21.22 -2.16 -3.29
C VAL A 437 -22.12 -1.48 -2.26
N LYS A 438 -21.73 -1.46 -0.97
CA LYS A 438 -22.51 -0.85 0.09
C LYS A 438 -22.63 0.66 -0.06
N ALA A 439 -21.63 1.32 -0.63
CA ALA A 439 -21.69 2.74 -0.94
C ALA A 439 -22.72 3.03 -2.05
N MET A 440 -22.76 2.20 -3.09
CA MET A 440 -23.76 2.28 -4.16
C MET A 440 -25.18 2.04 -3.62
N GLU A 441 -25.38 0.97 -2.84
CA GLU A 441 -26.66 0.66 -2.20
C GLU A 441 -27.15 1.82 -1.34
N PHE A 442 -26.27 2.41 -0.53
CA PHE A 442 -26.61 3.58 0.30
C PHE A 442 -27.10 4.76 -0.55
N LEU A 443 -26.36 5.10 -1.62
CA LEU A 443 -26.74 6.23 -2.50
C LEU A 443 -28.06 5.96 -3.23
N HIS A 444 -28.36 4.72 -3.62
CA HIS A 444 -29.64 4.34 -4.21
C HIS A 444 -30.82 4.46 -3.23
N THR A 445 -30.58 4.17 -1.97
CA THR A 445 -31.63 4.20 -0.92
C THR A 445 -31.77 5.57 -0.24
N LEU A 446 -30.91 6.53 -0.59
CA LEU A 446 -30.88 7.85 0.03
C LEU A 446 -32.15 8.64 -0.29
N ARG A 447 -32.85 9.09 0.76
CA ARG A 447 -34.02 9.93 0.62
C ARG A 447 -33.63 11.40 0.74
N LEU A 448 -33.88 12.16 -0.32
CA LEU A 448 -33.54 13.58 -0.41
C LEU A 448 -34.83 14.41 -0.52
N SER A 449 -34.77 15.66 -0.05
CA SER A 449 -35.79 16.66 -0.33
C SER A 449 -35.66 17.17 -1.78
N GLU A 450 -36.71 17.82 -2.31
CA GLU A 450 -36.63 18.40 -3.67
C GLU A 450 -35.45 19.36 -3.87
N MET A 451 -35.16 20.16 -2.84
CA MET A 451 -34.01 21.07 -2.86
C MET A 451 -32.67 20.31 -2.93
N GLN A 452 -32.54 19.26 -2.11
CA GLN A 452 -31.36 18.42 -2.09
C GLN A 452 -31.17 17.64 -3.42
N HIS A 453 -32.27 17.19 -4.06
CA HIS A 453 -32.23 16.61 -5.40
C HIS A 453 -31.70 17.59 -6.45
N LYS A 454 -32.21 18.84 -6.47
CA LYS A 454 -31.72 19.85 -7.43
C LYS A 454 -30.24 20.14 -7.30
N ILE A 455 -29.65 20.04 -6.10
CA ILE A 455 -28.24 20.30 -5.82
C ILE A 455 -27.40 19.04 -5.99
N GLY A 456 -27.89 17.90 -5.48
CA GLY A 456 -27.09 16.68 -5.26
C GLY A 456 -27.05 15.70 -6.41
N ASP A 457 -28.11 15.61 -7.24
CA ASP A 457 -28.27 14.52 -8.22
C ASP A 457 -27.11 14.39 -9.21
N ARG A 458 -26.58 15.53 -9.69
CA ARG A 458 -25.42 15.52 -10.59
C ARG A 458 -24.16 14.96 -9.91
N VAL A 459 -23.95 15.35 -8.65
CA VAL A 459 -22.77 14.89 -7.87
C VAL A 459 -22.91 13.41 -7.51
N ILE A 460 -24.11 12.99 -7.13
CA ILE A 460 -24.42 11.58 -6.82
C ILE A 460 -24.21 10.73 -8.07
N LYS A 461 -24.68 11.18 -9.24
CA LYS A 461 -24.46 10.48 -10.51
C LYS A 461 -22.96 10.28 -10.79
N GLU A 462 -22.14 11.32 -10.64
CA GLU A 462 -20.69 11.24 -10.83
C GLU A 462 -20.02 10.25 -9.86
N ILE A 463 -20.47 10.22 -8.59
CA ILE A 463 -19.99 9.24 -7.61
C ILE A 463 -20.41 7.81 -8.05
N MET A 464 -21.67 7.62 -8.44
CA MET A 464 -22.21 6.34 -8.85
C MET A 464 -21.51 5.78 -10.09
N ASP A 465 -21.24 6.62 -11.09
CA ASP A 465 -20.55 6.24 -12.32
C ASP A 465 -19.12 5.75 -11.98
N ARG A 466 -18.39 6.48 -11.12
CA ARG A 466 -17.03 6.08 -10.70
C ARG A 466 -17.01 4.82 -9.83
N LEU A 467 -17.98 4.66 -8.93
CA LEU A 467 -18.15 3.41 -8.16
C LEU A 467 -18.46 2.24 -9.10
N GLY A 468 -19.31 2.45 -10.11
CA GLY A 468 -19.61 1.47 -11.15
C GLY A 468 -18.37 1.04 -11.94
N PHE A 469 -17.44 1.96 -12.22
CA PHE A 469 -16.17 1.60 -12.88
C PHE A 469 -15.30 0.73 -11.97
N LEU A 470 -15.22 1.02 -10.67
CA LEU A 470 -14.51 0.16 -9.71
C LEU A 470 -15.14 -1.24 -9.65
N GLN A 471 -16.45 -1.33 -9.69
CA GLN A 471 -17.17 -2.60 -9.72
C GLN A 471 -16.89 -3.38 -11.03
N SER A 472 -16.83 -2.69 -12.17
CA SER A 472 -16.59 -3.32 -13.47
C SER A 472 -15.20 -3.94 -13.63
N VAL A 473 -14.23 -3.51 -12.82
CA VAL A 473 -12.87 -4.09 -12.80
C VAL A 473 -12.66 -5.06 -11.63
N GLY A 474 -13.73 -5.51 -10.96
CA GLY A 474 -13.67 -6.51 -9.89
C GLY A 474 -13.14 -5.97 -8.54
N LEU A 475 -13.31 -4.68 -8.26
CA LEU A 475 -12.88 -4.03 -7.02
C LEU A 475 -14.04 -3.65 -6.08
N GLU A 476 -15.17 -4.31 -6.21
CA GLU A 476 -16.38 -4.07 -5.44
C GLU A 476 -16.22 -4.25 -3.92
N TYR A 477 -15.24 -5.02 -3.48
CA TYR A 477 -14.95 -5.29 -2.07
C TYR A 477 -14.12 -4.18 -1.40
N LEU A 478 -13.47 -3.30 -2.16
CA LEU A 478 -12.62 -2.24 -1.60
C LEU A 478 -13.46 -1.18 -0.89
N THR A 479 -12.88 -0.58 0.17
CA THR A 479 -13.42 0.60 0.82
C THR A 479 -12.71 1.86 0.29
N LEU A 480 -13.43 2.98 0.21
CA LEU A 480 -12.87 4.25 -0.27
C LEU A 480 -11.81 4.83 0.69
N SER A 481 -11.90 4.47 1.99
CA SER A 481 -10.95 4.88 3.03
C SER A 481 -9.63 4.10 2.99
N ARG A 482 -9.56 2.96 2.28
CA ARG A 482 -8.37 2.10 2.24
C ARG A 482 -7.17 2.87 1.69
N SER A 483 -6.06 2.82 2.43
CA SER A 483 -4.81 3.47 2.02
C SER A 483 -4.24 2.84 0.75
N SER A 484 -3.79 3.68 -0.20
CA SER A 484 -3.18 3.21 -1.46
C SER A 484 -1.90 2.39 -1.24
N GLY A 485 -1.16 2.65 -0.15
CA GLY A 485 0.04 1.88 0.19
C GLY A 485 -0.22 0.44 0.65
N THR A 486 -1.48 0.08 0.95
CA THR A 486 -1.89 -1.27 1.34
C THR A 486 -2.47 -2.10 0.18
N LEU A 487 -2.55 -1.51 -1.01
CA LEU A 487 -3.07 -2.17 -2.19
C LEU A 487 -2.01 -3.09 -2.81
N SER A 488 -2.44 -4.22 -3.34
CA SER A 488 -1.59 -5.03 -4.22
C SER A 488 -1.30 -4.30 -5.54
N GLY A 489 -0.27 -4.73 -6.25
CA GLY A 489 0.07 -4.17 -7.56
C GLY A 489 -1.11 -4.22 -8.53
N GLY A 490 -1.80 -5.36 -8.62
CA GLY A 490 -2.98 -5.54 -9.47
C GLY A 490 -4.18 -4.69 -9.04
N GLU A 491 -4.46 -4.55 -7.72
CA GLU A 491 -5.51 -3.65 -7.24
C GLU A 491 -5.23 -2.19 -7.63
N SER A 492 -3.99 -1.73 -7.47
CA SER A 492 -3.58 -0.36 -7.83
C SER A 492 -3.72 -0.11 -9.34
N GLN A 493 -3.30 -1.06 -10.16
CA GLN A 493 -3.41 -0.99 -11.62
C GLN A 493 -4.87 -0.92 -12.08
N ARG A 494 -5.75 -1.75 -11.52
CA ARG A 494 -7.19 -1.75 -11.83
C ARG A 494 -7.89 -0.47 -11.39
N ILE A 495 -7.49 0.13 -10.27
CA ILE A 495 -7.98 1.46 -9.86
C ILE A 495 -7.64 2.51 -10.92
N ARG A 496 -6.41 2.49 -11.45
CA ARG A 496 -6.02 3.40 -12.54
C ARG A 496 -6.83 3.13 -13.81
N LEU A 497 -7.00 1.86 -14.17
CA LEU A 497 -7.83 1.48 -15.31
C LEU A 497 -9.27 2.01 -15.14
N ALA A 498 -9.90 1.81 -13.98
CA ALA A 498 -11.23 2.32 -13.68
C ALA A 498 -11.31 3.85 -13.80
N THR A 499 -10.28 4.58 -13.35
CA THR A 499 -10.19 6.04 -13.48
C THR A 499 -10.10 6.48 -14.93
N GLN A 500 -9.32 5.77 -15.75
CA GLN A 500 -9.19 6.08 -17.19
C GLN A 500 -10.49 5.80 -17.98
N ILE A 501 -11.20 4.72 -17.63
CA ILE A 501 -12.52 4.45 -18.21
C ILE A 501 -13.49 5.58 -17.90
N GLY A 502 -13.44 6.10 -16.68
CA GLY A 502 -14.25 7.23 -16.24
C GLY A 502 -14.00 8.53 -17.01
N SER A 503 -12.81 8.70 -17.61
CA SER A 503 -12.48 9.87 -18.43
C SER A 503 -13.18 9.86 -19.80
N SER A 504 -13.70 8.71 -20.24
CA SER A 504 -14.38 8.52 -21.54
C SER A 504 -13.61 9.06 -22.74
N LEU A 505 -12.27 8.97 -22.71
CA LEU A 505 -11.42 9.42 -23.81
C LEU A 505 -11.60 8.52 -25.02
N VAL A 506 -11.54 9.10 -26.20
CA VAL A 506 -11.71 8.44 -27.51
C VAL A 506 -10.50 8.70 -28.39
N GLY A 507 -10.09 7.71 -29.19
CA GLY A 507 -8.95 7.81 -30.10
C GLY A 507 -7.59 7.80 -29.37
N VAL A 508 -7.52 7.22 -28.19
CA VAL A 508 -6.32 7.07 -27.37
C VAL A 508 -5.71 5.69 -27.55
N LEU A 509 -4.40 5.60 -27.43
CA LEU A 509 -3.66 4.34 -27.36
C LEU A 509 -3.42 3.99 -25.86
N TYR A 510 -4.10 2.98 -25.37
CA TYR A 510 -3.86 2.42 -24.04
C TYR A 510 -2.85 1.28 -24.11
N ILE A 511 -1.83 1.34 -23.23
CA ILE A 511 -0.83 0.27 -23.10
C ILE A 511 -0.88 -0.25 -21.68
N LEU A 512 -1.22 -1.52 -21.50
CA LEU A 512 -1.44 -2.19 -20.22
C LEU A 512 -0.40 -3.30 -20.01
N ASP A 513 0.14 -3.39 -18.79
CA ASP A 513 1.10 -4.42 -18.39
C ASP A 513 0.41 -5.44 -17.49
N GLU A 514 0.14 -6.64 -18.00
CA GLU A 514 -0.45 -7.77 -17.28
C GLU A 514 -1.67 -7.40 -16.40
N PRO A 515 -2.73 -6.82 -16.94
CA PRO A 515 -3.87 -6.36 -16.16
C PRO A 515 -4.68 -7.48 -15.48
N SER A 516 -4.54 -8.74 -15.90
CA SER A 516 -5.18 -9.93 -15.33
C SER A 516 -4.49 -10.42 -14.03
N ILE A 517 -3.38 -9.81 -13.63
CA ILE A 517 -2.53 -10.28 -12.55
C ILE A 517 -3.29 -10.36 -11.21
N GLY A 518 -3.16 -11.50 -10.50
CA GLY A 518 -3.81 -11.72 -9.21
C GLY A 518 -5.35 -11.78 -9.28
N LEU A 519 -5.92 -11.96 -10.48
CA LEU A 519 -7.35 -12.14 -10.68
C LEU A 519 -7.76 -13.60 -10.65
N HIS A 520 -8.88 -13.86 -10.01
CA HIS A 520 -9.64 -15.08 -10.25
C HIS A 520 -10.33 -15.00 -11.62
N GLN A 521 -10.54 -16.13 -12.30
CA GLN A 521 -11.14 -16.17 -13.65
C GLN A 521 -12.47 -15.40 -13.72
N ARG A 522 -13.33 -15.51 -12.71
CA ARG A 522 -14.57 -14.74 -12.61
C ARG A 522 -14.36 -13.22 -12.70
N ASP A 523 -13.31 -12.72 -12.06
CA ASP A 523 -12.99 -11.28 -12.04
C ASP A 523 -12.28 -10.89 -13.35
N ASN A 524 -11.56 -11.83 -13.99
CA ASN A 524 -10.96 -11.66 -15.31
C ASN A 524 -12.03 -11.47 -16.41
N ASP A 525 -13.13 -12.20 -16.35
CA ASP A 525 -14.27 -12.01 -17.27
C ASP A 525 -14.80 -10.57 -17.23
N LYS A 526 -14.90 -9.95 -16.03
CA LYS A 526 -15.30 -8.55 -15.88
C LYS A 526 -14.28 -7.59 -16.48
N LEU A 527 -12.99 -7.87 -16.28
CA LEU A 527 -11.91 -7.09 -16.86
C LEU A 527 -11.95 -7.13 -18.37
N LEU A 528 -12.09 -8.31 -18.98
CA LEU A 528 -12.18 -8.48 -20.43
C LEU A 528 -13.38 -7.75 -21.03
N ALA A 529 -14.55 -7.83 -20.38
CA ALA A 529 -15.72 -7.04 -20.80
C ALA A 529 -15.43 -5.54 -20.78
N THR A 530 -14.66 -5.08 -19.80
CA THR A 530 -14.25 -3.68 -19.64
C THR A 530 -13.26 -3.24 -20.73
N LEU A 531 -12.25 -4.07 -21.04
CA LEU A 531 -11.29 -3.79 -22.12
C LEU A 531 -11.97 -3.73 -23.48
N LYS A 532 -12.89 -4.67 -23.76
CA LYS A 532 -13.71 -4.65 -24.98
C LYS A 532 -14.55 -3.39 -25.09
N ARG A 533 -15.16 -2.93 -23.98
CA ARG A 533 -15.90 -1.67 -23.95
C ARG A 533 -15.00 -0.46 -24.28
N LEU A 534 -13.77 -0.42 -23.73
CA LEU A 534 -12.80 0.64 -24.06
C LEU A 534 -12.42 0.65 -25.54
N ARG A 535 -12.21 -0.53 -26.13
CA ARG A 535 -11.97 -0.69 -27.58
C ARG A 535 -13.17 -0.18 -28.38
N ASP A 536 -14.37 -0.59 -28.02
CA ASP A 536 -15.61 -0.25 -28.74
C ASP A 536 -15.93 1.26 -28.70
N LEU A 537 -15.31 2.01 -27.78
CA LEU A 537 -15.32 3.49 -27.77
C LEU A 537 -14.41 4.11 -28.85
N GLY A 538 -13.69 3.32 -29.64
CA GLY A 538 -12.77 3.78 -30.67
C GLY A 538 -11.35 4.06 -30.13
N ASN A 539 -10.88 3.23 -29.18
CA ASN A 539 -9.53 3.27 -28.66
C ASN A 539 -8.72 2.06 -29.12
N THR A 540 -7.44 2.24 -29.29
CA THR A 540 -6.49 1.14 -29.52
C THR A 540 -5.96 0.66 -28.18
N LEU A 541 -6.01 -0.64 -27.92
CA LEU A 541 -5.48 -1.25 -26.70
C LEU A 541 -4.32 -2.19 -27.04
N ILE A 542 -3.16 -1.96 -26.49
CA ILE A 542 -2.02 -2.89 -26.49
C ILE A 542 -1.91 -3.47 -25.07
N VAL A 543 -2.06 -4.77 -24.94
CA VAL A 543 -2.01 -5.47 -23.65
C VAL A 543 -0.87 -6.47 -23.68
N VAL A 544 0.11 -6.30 -22.81
CA VAL A 544 1.15 -7.31 -22.56
C VAL A 544 0.54 -8.34 -21.64
N GLU A 545 0.35 -9.59 -22.12
CA GLU A 545 -0.37 -10.62 -21.37
C GLU A 545 0.12 -12.04 -21.62
N HIS A 546 -0.17 -12.89 -20.62
CA HIS A 546 0.13 -14.31 -20.63
C HIS A 546 -1.11 -15.18 -20.36
N ASP A 547 -2.21 -14.56 -19.98
CA ASP A 547 -3.48 -15.23 -19.66
C ASP A 547 -4.16 -15.77 -20.94
N GLU A 548 -4.61 -17.05 -20.89
CA GLU A 548 -5.25 -17.73 -22.02
C GLU A 548 -6.54 -17.03 -22.43
N ASP A 549 -7.38 -16.64 -21.45
CA ASP A 549 -8.69 -16.03 -21.74
C ASP A 549 -8.52 -14.66 -22.41
N THR A 550 -7.52 -13.89 -21.99
CA THR A 550 -7.19 -12.59 -22.59
C THR A 550 -6.67 -12.74 -24.01
N MET A 551 -5.80 -13.74 -24.27
CA MET A 551 -5.32 -14.02 -25.62
C MET A 551 -6.45 -14.46 -26.55
N VAL A 552 -7.35 -15.32 -26.08
CA VAL A 552 -8.52 -15.79 -26.88
C VAL A 552 -9.51 -14.64 -27.14
N ALA A 553 -9.59 -13.66 -26.26
CA ALA A 553 -10.46 -12.51 -26.39
C ALA A 553 -9.91 -11.39 -27.29
N ALA A 554 -8.63 -11.47 -27.70
CA ALA A 554 -7.94 -10.48 -28.51
C ALA A 554 -8.42 -10.49 -29.98
N ASP A 555 -8.44 -9.30 -30.59
CA ASP A 555 -8.68 -9.16 -32.04
C ASP A 555 -7.39 -9.47 -32.82
N HIS A 556 -6.22 -9.12 -32.26
CA HIS A 556 -4.92 -9.31 -32.89
C HIS A 556 -3.86 -9.73 -31.83
N ILE A 557 -2.98 -10.66 -32.18
CA ILE A 557 -1.92 -11.16 -31.32
C ILE A 557 -0.56 -10.94 -31.97
N VAL A 558 0.41 -10.50 -31.17
CA VAL A 558 1.82 -10.41 -31.52
C VAL A 558 2.60 -11.28 -30.53
N ASP A 559 3.19 -12.37 -31.02
CA ASP A 559 4.04 -13.28 -30.22
C ASP A 559 5.50 -12.94 -30.42
N ILE A 560 6.22 -12.61 -29.32
CA ILE A 560 7.60 -12.15 -29.34
C ILE A 560 8.49 -13.24 -28.75
N GLY A 561 9.47 -13.65 -29.51
CA GLY A 561 10.35 -14.78 -29.16
C GLY A 561 11.61 -14.84 -30.03
N PRO A 562 12.06 -16.07 -30.38
CA PRO A 562 11.59 -17.40 -29.95
C PRO A 562 12.01 -17.79 -28.54
N GLY A 563 12.99 -17.08 -27.94
CA GLY A 563 13.52 -17.31 -26.61
C GLY A 563 13.46 -16.06 -25.73
N ALA A 564 14.27 -16.05 -24.68
CA ALA A 564 14.43 -14.93 -23.75
C ALA A 564 15.79 -14.24 -23.90
N GLY A 565 15.91 -12.97 -23.49
CA GLY A 565 17.14 -12.21 -23.54
C GLY A 565 17.72 -12.11 -24.96
N ARG A 566 18.98 -12.53 -25.17
CA ARG A 566 19.65 -12.49 -26.47
C ARG A 566 19.00 -13.41 -27.52
N ASN A 567 18.30 -14.45 -27.08
CA ASN A 567 17.59 -15.40 -27.93
C ASN A 567 16.14 -14.95 -28.21
N GLY A 568 15.70 -13.83 -27.65
CA GLY A 568 14.42 -13.19 -27.91
C GLY A 568 14.56 -12.03 -28.89
N GLY A 569 13.58 -11.13 -28.86
CA GLY A 569 13.60 -9.86 -29.58
C GLY A 569 13.18 -9.94 -31.04
N GLU A 570 12.49 -11.00 -31.45
CA GLU A 570 11.94 -11.18 -32.80
C GLU A 570 10.41 -11.37 -32.72
N VAL A 571 9.68 -10.92 -33.73
CA VAL A 571 8.26 -11.25 -33.87
C VAL A 571 8.19 -12.65 -34.51
N VAL A 572 7.75 -13.64 -33.72
CA VAL A 572 7.62 -15.04 -34.17
C VAL A 572 6.28 -15.31 -34.82
N PHE A 573 5.26 -14.55 -34.43
CA PHE A 573 3.93 -14.63 -35.00
C PHE A 573 3.21 -13.27 -34.87
N GLN A 574 2.40 -12.96 -35.86
CA GLN A 574 1.48 -11.83 -35.88
C GLN A 574 0.23 -12.23 -36.66
N GLY A 575 -0.95 -12.01 -36.07
CA GLY A 575 -2.22 -12.36 -36.73
C GLY A 575 -3.38 -12.56 -35.74
N THR A 576 -4.41 -13.25 -36.17
CA THR A 576 -5.58 -13.59 -35.36
C THR A 576 -5.31 -14.80 -34.46
N VAL A 577 -6.19 -15.02 -33.49
CA VAL A 577 -6.14 -16.18 -32.57
C VAL A 577 -6.20 -17.50 -33.36
N ASP A 578 -7.10 -17.61 -34.37
CA ASP A 578 -7.27 -18.82 -35.17
C ASP A 578 -6.02 -19.19 -35.98
N GLU A 579 -5.26 -18.19 -36.40
CA GLU A 579 -3.98 -18.36 -37.07
C GLU A 579 -2.88 -18.78 -36.09
N LEU A 580 -2.86 -18.19 -34.89
CA LEU A 580 -1.93 -18.53 -33.83
C LEU A 580 -2.06 -20.01 -33.39
N LEU A 581 -3.31 -20.52 -33.29
CA LEU A 581 -3.56 -21.92 -32.90
C LEU A 581 -2.95 -22.91 -33.90
N LYS A 582 -2.77 -22.52 -35.15
CA LYS A 582 -2.16 -23.33 -36.22
C LYS A 582 -0.64 -23.14 -36.31
N SER A 583 -0.10 -22.10 -35.70
CA SER A 583 1.34 -21.78 -35.76
C SER A 583 2.17 -22.75 -34.95
N ASP A 584 3.47 -22.77 -35.24
CA ASP A 584 4.47 -23.57 -34.50
C ASP A 584 5.11 -22.76 -33.37
N SER A 585 4.62 -21.55 -33.10
CA SER A 585 5.09 -20.76 -31.94
C SER A 585 4.85 -21.51 -30.63
N ILE A 586 5.68 -21.26 -29.62
CA ILE A 586 5.51 -21.90 -28.31
C ILE A 586 4.14 -21.57 -27.72
N THR A 587 3.68 -20.31 -27.83
CA THR A 587 2.38 -19.84 -27.38
C THR A 587 1.26 -20.60 -28.10
N GLY A 588 1.32 -20.71 -29.44
CA GLY A 588 0.33 -21.45 -30.25
C GLY A 588 0.27 -22.95 -29.92
N GLN A 589 1.41 -23.58 -29.57
CA GLN A 589 1.44 -24.98 -29.14
C GLN A 589 0.72 -25.24 -27.82
N TYR A 590 0.85 -24.32 -26.82
CA TYR A 590 0.14 -24.44 -25.54
C TYR A 590 -1.34 -24.07 -25.69
N LEU A 591 -1.67 -22.97 -26.36
CA LEU A 591 -3.04 -22.51 -26.52
C LEU A 591 -3.91 -23.54 -27.32
N SER A 592 -3.32 -24.18 -28.33
CA SER A 592 -3.97 -25.25 -29.06
C SER A 592 -4.08 -26.60 -28.33
N GLY A 593 -3.41 -26.75 -27.18
CA GLY A 593 -3.36 -28.00 -26.42
C GLY A 593 -2.38 -29.04 -26.98
N ARG A 594 -1.60 -28.72 -28.05
CA ARG A 594 -0.49 -29.60 -28.52
C ARG A 594 0.58 -29.82 -27.48
N LYS A 595 0.85 -28.78 -26.64
CA LYS A 595 1.59 -28.86 -25.39
C LYS A 595 0.68 -28.50 -24.24
N PHE A 596 0.84 -29.16 -23.11
CA PHE A 596 0.07 -28.87 -21.90
C PHE A 596 0.83 -29.35 -20.66
N ILE A 597 0.48 -28.83 -19.49
CA ILE A 597 0.97 -29.27 -18.20
C ILE A 597 0.14 -30.48 -17.78
N PRO A 598 0.76 -31.68 -17.61
CA PRO A 598 0.02 -32.90 -17.30
C PRO A 598 -0.52 -32.88 -15.86
N VAL A 599 -1.69 -33.48 -15.66
CA VAL A 599 -2.27 -33.71 -14.33
C VAL A 599 -1.66 -35.02 -13.77
N PRO A 600 -1.23 -35.05 -12.49
CA PRO A 600 -0.74 -36.30 -11.87
C PRO A 600 -1.81 -37.40 -11.89
N GLU A 601 -1.47 -38.60 -12.28
CA GLU A 601 -2.39 -39.76 -12.27
C GLU A 601 -2.87 -40.08 -10.87
N VAL A 602 -2.01 -39.95 -9.87
CA VAL A 602 -2.30 -40.18 -8.46
C VAL A 602 -1.89 -38.96 -7.64
N ARG A 603 -2.85 -38.43 -6.86
CA ARG A 603 -2.58 -37.35 -5.90
C ARG A 603 -1.82 -37.89 -4.69
N ARG A 604 -0.82 -37.10 -4.21
CA ARG A 604 -0.09 -37.45 -3.00
C ARG A 604 -0.98 -37.36 -1.78
N LYS A 605 -0.93 -38.35 -0.90
CA LYS A 605 -1.62 -38.36 0.38
C LYS A 605 -0.84 -37.63 1.47
N GLY A 606 0.38 -37.18 1.15
CA GLY A 606 1.31 -36.55 2.09
C GLY A 606 1.86 -37.53 3.14
N SER A 607 2.41 -36.97 4.21
CA SER A 607 3.01 -37.74 5.31
C SER A 607 1.99 -38.33 6.29
N GLY A 608 0.70 -38.15 6.08
CA GLY A 608 -0.37 -38.49 7.02
C GLY A 608 -0.53 -37.52 8.18
N LYS A 609 0.42 -36.57 8.36
CA LYS A 609 0.39 -35.50 9.37
C LYS A 609 -0.29 -34.25 8.81
N LYS A 610 -0.89 -33.45 9.69
CA LYS A 610 -1.65 -32.27 9.31
C LYS A 610 -1.26 -31.08 10.18
N LEU A 611 -1.22 -29.92 9.59
CA LEU A 611 -1.18 -28.64 10.29
C LEU A 611 -2.60 -28.07 10.37
N ARG A 612 -3.10 -27.80 11.57
CA ARG A 612 -4.45 -27.26 11.77
C ARG A 612 -4.38 -25.89 12.40
N VAL A 613 -5.03 -24.91 11.78
CA VAL A 613 -5.13 -23.53 12.28
C VAL A 613 -6.61 -23.28 12.59
N LYS A 614 -6.91 -22.94 13.84
CA LYS A 614 -8.28 -22.82 14.35
C LYS A 614 -8.67 -21.36 14.59
N GLY A 615 -9.93 -21.03 14.34
CA GLY A 615 -10.55 -19.77 14.72
C GLY A 615 -9.93 -18.54 14.07
N CYS A 616 -9.51 -18.61 12.80
CA CYS A 616 -8.90 -17.48 12.08
C CYS A 616 -9.89 -16.33 11.93
N ALA A 617 -9.58 -15.15 12.51
CA ALA A 617 -10.50 -14.01 12.62
C ALA A 617 -9.87 -12.66 12.26
N VAL A 618 -8.77 -12.64 11.48
CA VAL A 618 -8.11 -11.40 11.05
C VAL A 618 -8.78 -10.86 9.77
N ASN A 619 -8.88 -9.53 9.66
CA ASN A 619 -9.52 -8.83 8.54
C ASN A 619 -10.96 -9.33 8.29
N ASN A 620 -11.21 -9.93 7.13
CA ASN A 620 -12.53 -10.45 6.76
C ASN A 620 -12.78 -11.92 7.12
N LEU A 621 -11.81 -12.62 7.73
CA LEU A 621 -11.97 -14.02 8.13
C LEU A 621 -13.02 -14.17 9.24
N LYS A 622 -13.87 -15.20 9.12
CA LYS A 622 -15.07 -15.45 9.96
C LYS A 622 -14.90 -16.60 10.94
N HIS A 623 -13.86 -16.55 11.81
CA HIS A 623 -13.50 -17.65 12.71
C HIS A 623 -13.39 -19.00 12.00
N THR A 624 -12.68 -19.00 10.89
CA THR A 624 -12.57 -20.14 9.98
C THR A 624 -11.41 -21.03 10.35
N ASP A 625 -11.63 -22.35 10.33
CA ASP A 625 -10.61 -23.37 10.56
C ASP A 625 -10.01 -23.83 9.24
N PHE A 626 -8.69 -24.00 9.22
CA PHE A 626 -7.95 -24.49 8.05
C PHE A 626 -7.10 -25.70 8.40
N THR A 627 -7.06 -26.67 7.49
CA THR A 627 -6.24 -27.89 7.65
C THR A 627 -5.35 -28.08 6.42
N ILE A 628 -4.04 -28.15 6.61
CA ILE A 628 -3.04 -28.32 5.55
C ILE A 628 -2.39 -29.70 5.74
N PRO A 629 -2.52 -30.64 4.78
CA PRO A 629 -1.79 -31.90 4.79
C PRO A 629 -0.29 -31.63 4.60
N LEU A 630 0.56 -32.24 5.43
CA LEU A 630 2.01 -32.09 5.32
C LEU A 630 2.62 -33.03 4.28
N GLY A 631 3.62 -32.57 3.55
CA GLY A 631 4.24 -33.30 2.43
C GLY A 631 3.41 -33.29 1.16
N THR A 632 2.66 -32.22 0.92
CA THR A 632 1.80 -32.01 -0.26
C THR A 632 2.04 -30.65 -0.88
N LEU A 633 1.63 -30.49 -2.16
CA LEU A 633 1.39 -29.21 -2.80
C LEU A 633 -0.05 -28.78 -2.52
N THR A 634 -0.21 -27.78 -1.64
CA THR A 634 -1.51 -27.24 -1.27
C THR A 634 -1.71 -25.87 -1.91
N CYS A 635 -2.76 -25.71 -2.72
CA CYS A 635 -3.14 -24.41 -3.28
C CYS A 635 -4.22 -23.75 -2.43
N VAL A 636 -4.03 -22.46 -2.10
CA VAL A 636 -5.02 -21.59 -1.46
C VAL A 636 -5.64 -20.72 -2.55
N THR A 637 -6.91 -20.96 -2.85
CA THR A 637 -7.63 -20.39 -3.99
C THR A 637 -8.82 -19.54 -3.53
N GLY A 638 -9.52 -18.93 -4.46
CA GLY A 638 -10.75 -18.15 -4.23
C GLY A 638 -10.71 -16.78 -4.87
N VAL A 639 -11.85 -16.12 -4.93
CA VAL A 639 -12.02 -14.81 -5.57
C VAL A 639 -11.14 -13.73 -4.95
N SER A 640 -10.94 -12.61 -5.67
CA SER A 640 -10.17 -11.47 -5.15
C SER A 640 -10.81 -10.93 -3.87
N GLY A 641 -9.98 -10.63 -2.84
CA GLY A 641 -10.47 -10.17 -1.55
C GLY A 641 -11.16 -11.22 -0.66
N SER A 642 -11.14 -12.52 -0.99
CA SER A 642 -11.78 -13.60 -0.20
C SER A 642 -11.10 -13.91 1.14
N GLY A 643 -9.89 -13.40 1.39
CA GLY A 643 -9.15 -13.58 2.64
C GLY A 643 -7.93 -14.52 2.56
N LYS A 644 -7.48 -14.92 1.35
CA LYS A 644 -6.31 -15.79 1.14
C LYS A 644 -5.06 -15.27 1.83
N SER A 645 -4.63 -14.06 1.52
CA SER A 645 -3.44 -13.44 2.12
C SER A 645 -3.62 -13.15 3.62
N SER A 646 -4.86 -12.89 4.08
CA SER A 646 -5.18 -12.76 5.50
C SER A 646 -4.91 -14.06 6.25
N PHE A 647 -5.25 -15.21 5.68
CA PHE A 647 -4.95 -16.52 6.26
C PHE A 647 -3.45 -16.85 6.15
N VAL A 648 -2.91 -16.81 4.94
CA VAL A 648 -1.55 -17.33 4.66
C VAL A 648 -0.48 -16.40 5.22
N ASN A 649 -0.54 -15.08 4.91
CA ASN A 649 0.53 -14.14 5.25
C ASN A 649 0.37 -13.59 6.68
N GLU A 650 -0.86 -13.20 7.08
CA GLU A 650 -1.08 -12.54 8.37
C GLU A 650 -1.17 -13.50 9.55
N ILE A 651 -1.61 -14.75 9.36
CA ILE A 651 -1.73 -15.74 10.43
C ILE A 651 -0.67 -16.84 10.26
N LEU A 652 -0.77 -17.63 9.20
CA LEU A 652 0.05 -18.85 9.03
C LEU A 652 1.53 -18.54 9.01
N TYR A 653 1.99 -17.70 8.08
CA TYR A 653 3.41 -17.35 7.94
C TYR A 653 3.95 -16.67 9.20
N LYS A 654 3.27 -15.65 9.71
CA LYS A 654 3.74 -14.92 10.90
C LYS A 654 3.86 -15.81 12.12
N LYS A 655 2.90 -16.71 12.34
CA LYS A 655 2.96 -17.68 13.45
C LYS A 655 4.09 -18.68 13.28
N LEU A 656 4.22 -19.27 12.09
CA LEU A 656 5.29 -20.22 11.81
C LEU A 656 6.68 -19.57 11.90
N ALA A 657 6.83 -18.34 11.37
CA ALA A 657 8.09 -17.61 11.43
C ALA A 657 8.50 -17.27 12.88
N ALA A 658 7.53 -16.90 13.72
CA ALA A 658 7.79 -16.63 15.14
C ALA A 658 8.27 -17.89 15.87
N GLU A 659 7.60 -19.03 15.69
CA GLU A 659 7.89 -20.28 16.43
C GLU A 659 9.10 -21.05 15.86
N LEU A 660 9.20 -21.21 14.54
CA LEU A 660 10.22 -22.04 13.90
C LEU A 660 11.51 -21.29 13.59
N ASN A 661 11.39 -20.02 13.17
CA ASN A 661 12.55 -19.19 12.76
C ASN A 661 12.98 -18.18 13.82
N GLY A 662 12.23 -18.04 14.94
CA GLY A 662 12.49 -17.05 15.98
C GLY A 662 12.28 -15.60 15.50
N ALA A 663 11.44 -15.40 14.47
CA ALA A 663 11.14 -14.07 13.94
C ALA A 663 10.28 -13.25 14.90
N LYS A 664 10.48 -11.94 14.92
CA LYS A 664 9.72 -10.99 15.78
C LYS A 664 8.34 -10.62 15.22
N THR A 665 7.73 -11.50 14.42
CA THR A 665 6.42 -11.25 13.78
C THR A 665 5.27 -11.62 14.70
N ARG A 666 4.19 -10.84 14.67
CA ARG A 666 2.93 -11.15 15.38
C ARG A 666 1.88 -11.64 14.39
N PRO A 667 1.30 -12.81 14.62
CA PRO A 667 0.16 -13.27 13.83
C PRO A 667 -1.08 -12.42 14.14
N GLY A 668 -2.01 -12.37 13.17
CA GLY A 668 -3.35 -11.82 13.39
C GLY A 668 -4.17 -12.69 14.36
N ALA A 669 -5.41 -12.29 14.64
CA ALA A 669 -6.27 -12.99 15.58
C ALA A 669 -6.65 -14.39 15.10
N PHE A 670 -6.40 -15.41 15.93
CA PHE A 670 -6.77 -16.83 15.76
C PHE A 670 -6.73 -17.55 17.11
N ASP A 671 -7.41 -18.70 17.23
CA ASP A 671 -7.51 -19.42 18.50
C ASP A 671 -6.29 -20.29 18.80
N GLY A 672 -5.76 -21.02 17.80
CA GLY A 672 -4.63 -21.91 18.01
C GLY A 672 -4.14 -22.62 16.75
N ILE A 673 -2.97 -23.25 16.88
CA ILE A 673 -2.35 -24.04 15.80
C ILE A 673 -1.85 -25.38 16.35
N GLU A 674 -2.11 -26.45 15.62
CA GLU A 674 -1.70 -27.82 15.98
C GLU A 674 -0.83 -28.41 14.86
N GLY A 675 0.16 -29.26 15.22
CA GLY A 675 1.03 -29.94 14.24
C GLY A 675 2.34 -29.23 13.94
N LEU A 676 2.69 -28.16 14.67
CA LEU A 676 3.94 -27.41 14.53
C LEU A 676 5.20 -28.28 14.74
N GLU A 677 5.11 -29.26 15.62
CA GLU A 677 6.20 -30.19 15.97
C GLU A 677 6.68 -31.02 14.77
N ASN A 678 5.90 -31.10 13.72
CA ASN A 678 6.25 -31.83 12.50
C ASN A 678 7.07 -31.02 11.51
N LEU A 679 7.26 -29.71 11.76
CA LEU A 679 7.96 -28.77 10.91
C LEU A 679 9.25 -28.28 11.61
N ASP A 680 10.28 -27.98 10.85
CA ASP A 680 11.54 -27.44 11.35
C ASP A 680 11.80 -26.00 10.92
N LYS A 681 11.22 -25.57 9.80
CA LYS A 681 11.45 -24.24 9.23
C LYS A 681 10.29 -23.80 8.34
N VAL A 682 10.05 -22.50 8.30
CA VAL A 682 9.20 -21.86 7.29
C VAL A 682 10.03 -20.95 6.39
N ILE A 683 9.75 -21.00 5.09
CA ILE A 683 10.39 -20.16 4.06
C ILE A 683 9.28 -19.46 3.29
N ASP A 684 9.31 -18.12 3.31
CA ASP A 684 8.44 -17.27 2.54
C ASP A 684 9.13 -16.81 1.25
N ILE A 685 8.45 -17.02 0.14
CA ILE A 685 8.91 -16.67 -1.21
C ILE A 685 7.90 -15.72 -1.82
N ASP A 686 8.01 -14.46 -1.44
CA ASP A 686 7.17 -13.35 -1.90
C ASP A 686 7.81 -12.61 -3.10
N GLN A 687 7.07 -11.68 -3.70
CA GLN A 687 7.50 -10.86 -4.83
C GLN A 687 8.38 -9.66 -4.43
N SER A 688 8.74 -9.52 -3.16
CA SER A 688 9.59 -8.42 -2.71
C SER A 688 10.99 -8.50 -3.33
N PRO A 689 11.62 -7.34 -3.63
CA PRO A 689 12.96 -7.32 -4.23
C PRO A 689 13.98 -8.09 -3.39
N ILE A 690 14.93 -8.78 -4.04
CA ILE A 690 16.04 -9.48 -3.39
C ILE A 690 17.06 -8.55 -2.71
N GLY A 691 16.84 -7.24 -2.80
CA GLY A 691 17.62 -6.20 -2.14
C GLY A 691 17.16 -4.82 -2.55
N ARG A 692 17.43 -3.82 -1.71
CA ARG A 692 16.97 -2.42 -1.90
C ARG A 692 18.00 -1.51 -2.56
N THR A 693 19.19 -2.01 -2.85
CA THR A 693 20.29 -1.20 -3.41
C THR A 693 20.78 -1.76 -4.75
N PRO A 694 21.36 -0.93 -5.62
CA PRO A 694 21.96 -1.39 -6.88
C PRO A 694 23.08 -2.44 -6.72
N ARG A 695 23.63 -2.61 -5.51
CA ARG A 695 24.67 -3.62 -5.19
C ARG A 695 24.11 -5.03 -5.08
N SER A 696 22.84 -5.16 -4.69
CA SER A 696 22.19 -6.47 -4.65
C SER A 696 21.92 -6.96 -6.07
N ASN A 697 22.25 -8.20 -6.33
CA ASN A 697 22.08 -8.85 -7.63
C ASN A 697 21.88 -10.36 -7.46
N PRO A 698 21.44 -11.11 -8.50
CA PRO A 698 21.20 -12.54 -8.44
C PRO A 698 22.43 -13.33 -7.95
N ALA A 699 23.64 -12.99 -8.39
CA ALA A 699 24.84 -13.70 -7.99
C ALA A 699 25.18 -13.52 -6.50
N THR A 700 24.96 -12.34 -5.93
CA THR A 700 25.19 -12.12 -4.49
C THR A 700 24.12 -12.77 -3.64
N TYR A 701 22.86 -12.71 -4.06
CA TYR A 701 21.74 -13.27 -3.32
C TYR A 701 21.78 -14.80 -3.23
N THR A 702 22.05 -15.47 -4.35
CA THR A 702 22.20 -16.93 -4.39
C THR A 702 23.51 -17.44 -3.77
N GLY A 703 24.42 -16.51 -3.45
CA GLY A 703 25.72 -16.80 -2.88
C GLY A 703 26.74 -17.39 -3.87
N VAL A 704 26.41 -17.53 -5.16
CA VAL A 704 27.35 -18.01 -6.20
C VAL A 704 28.53 -17.06 -6.37
N PHE A 705 28.32 -15.76 -6.10
CA PHE A 705 29.39 -14.77 -6.20
C PHE A 705 30.53 -14.99 -5.21
N ASN A 706 30.27 -15.58 -4.05
CA ASN A 706 31.33 -15.92 -3.09
C ASN A 706 32.28 -16.98 -3.70
N ASP A 707 31.71 -18.00 -4.32
CA ASP A 707 32.49 -19.07 -4.96
C ASP A 707 33.27 -18.54 -6.19
N ILE A 708 32.69 -17.62 -6.93
CA ILE A 708 33.36 -16.93 -8.06
C ILE A 708 34.54 -16.09 -7.56
N ARG A 709 34.39 -15.31 -6.49
CA ARG A 709 35.50 -14.55 -5.90
C ARG A 709 36.63 -15.42 -5.39
N ASP A 710 36.32 -16.54 -4.76
CA ASP A 710 37.29 -17.53 -4.31
C ASP A 710 38.06 -18.14 -5.48
N LEU A 711 37.39 -18.37 -6.60
CA LEU A 711 38.03 -18.89 -7.83
C LEU A 711 38.97 -17.84 -8.43
N PHE A 712 38.57 -16.58 -8.52
CA PHE A 712 39.41 -15.49 -9.02
C PHE A 712 40.66 -15.27 -8.15
N ALA A 713 40.53 -15.35 -6.82
CA ALA A 713 41.67 -15.27 -5.90
C ALA A 713 42.71 -16.40 -6.09
N LYS A 714 42.27 -17.53 -6.62
CA LYS A 714 43.17 -18.69 -6.92
C LYS A 714 43.90 -18.60 -8.26
N THR A 715 43.56 -17.63 -9.11
CA THR A 715 44.23 -17.43 -10.41
C THR A 715 45.71 -17.03 -10.24
N ALA A 716 46.55 -17.35 -11.20
CA ALA A 716 47.97 -17.01 -11.17
C ALA A 716 48.19 -15.47 -11.06
N GLY A 717 47.41 -14.68 -11.81
CA GLY A 717 47.46 -13.21 -11.78
C GLY A 717 47.06 -12.60 -10.42
N ALA A 718 46.11 -13.20 -9.72
CA ALA A 718 45.71 -12.78 -8.37
C ALA A 718 46.76 -13.14 -7.33
N LYS A 719 47.29 -14.37 -7.38
CA LYS A 719 48.36 -14.84 -6.48
C LYS A 719 49.62 -14.00 -6.61
N ALA A 720 50.04 -13.69 -7.83
CA ALA A 720 51.26 -12.89 -8.10
C ALA A 720 51.14 -11.46 -7.50
N ARG A 721 49.92 -10.96 -7.32
CA ARG A 721 49.63 -9.62 -6.77
C ARG A 721 49.19 -9.63 -5.30
N GLY A 722 49.13 -10.83 -4.67
CA GLY A 722 48.66 -10.98 -3.30
C GLY A 722 47.16 -10.67 -3.10
N TYR A 723 46.35 -10.84 -4.15
CA TYR A 723 44.90 -10.50 -4.11
C TYR A 723 44.09 -11.67 -3.53
N GLY A 724 43.47 -11.42 -2.37
CA GLY A 724 42.53 -12.34 -1.75
C GLY A 724 41.07 -12.14 -2.27
N PRO A 725 40.12 -12.99 -1.84
CA PRO A 725 38.70 -12.92 -2.29
C PRO A 725 38.03 -11.57 -2.06
N SER A 726 38.42 -10.82 -1.02
CA SER A 726 37.90 -9.48 -0.69
C SER A 726 38.20 -8.45 -1.79
N ARG A 727 39.32 -8.61 -2.52
CA ARG A 727 39.69 -7.74 -3.66
C ARG A 727 38.67 -7.76 -4.79
N PHE A 728 38.02 -8.91 -4.98
CA PHE A 728 37.00 -9.13 -6.00
C PHE A 728 35.57 -8.80 -5.53
N SER A 729 35.42 -8.16 -4.34
CA SER A 729 34.14 -7.67 -3.83
C SER A 729 33.94 -6.20 -4.18
N PHE A 730 32.82 -5.86 -4.80
CA PHE A 730 32.45 -4.46 -5.04
C PHE A 730 31.86 -3.77 -3.78
N ASN A 731 31.64 -4.51 -2.69
CA ASN A 731 31.15 -3.97 -1.42
C ASN A 731 32.28 -3.52 -0.49
N VAL A 732 33.51 -4.00 -0.69
CA VAL A 732 34.66 -3.78 0.20
C VAL A 732 35.67 -2.84 -0.47
N LYS A 733 36.27 -1.93 0.31
CA LYS A 733 37.35 -1.06 -0.17
C LYS A 733 38.54 -1.87 -0.67
N GLY A 734 39.25 -1.35 -1.64
CA GLY A 734 40.51 -1.93 -2.20
C GLY A 734 40.36 -2.44 -3.63
N GLY A 735 39.26 -3.13 -3.99
CA GLY A 735 39.02 -3.62 -5.36
C GLY A 735 37.94 -2.90 -6.11
N ARG A 736 37.04 -2.20 -5.41
CA ARG A 736 35.91 -1.47 -5.99
C ARG A 736 36.34 -0.12 -6.55
N CYS A 737 35.52 0.44 -7.42
CA CYS A 737 35.60 1.84 -7.80
C CYS A 737 35.20 2.72 -6.61
N GLU A 738 36.08 3.59 -6.14
CA GLU A 738 35.78 4.44 -4.98
C GLU A 738 34.89 5.63 -5.35
N ALA A 739 34.84 6.08 -6.59
CA ALA A 739 33.98 7.17 -7.04
C ALA A 739 32.48 6.84 -6.88
N CYS A 740 32.06 5.61 -7.25
CA CYS A 740 30.69 5.13 -7.06
C CYS A 740 30.58 4.14 -5.90
N SER A 741 31.61 3.97 -5.10
CA SER A 741 31.65 3.01 -3.99
C SER A 741 31.23 1.57 -4.36
N GLY A 742 31.41 1.18 -5.64
CA GLY A 742 31.08 -0.14 -6.17
C GLY A 742 29.65 -0.27 -6.73
N ASP A 743 28.84 0.79 -6.71
CA ASP A 743 27.47 0.76 -7.27
C ASP A 743 27.46 0.63 -8.80
N GLY A 744 28.51 1.16 -9.47
CA GLY A 744 28.55 1.29 -10.92
C GLY A 744 27.76 2.48 -11.45
N LEU A 745 26.86 3.01 -10.66
CA LEU A 745 25.96 4.12 -10.94
C LEU A 745 26.19 5.25 -9.93
N LEU A 746 25.91 6.48 -10.32
CA LEU A 746 25.83 7.65 -9.46
C LEU A 746 24.35 8.02 -9.31
N LYS A 747 23.89 8.16 -8.10
CA LYS A 747 22.54 8.65 -7.77
C LYS A 747 22.60 10.18 -7.78
N ILE A 748 21.81 10.81 -8.61
CA ILE A 748 21.58 12.25 -8.62
C ILE A 748 20.21 12.50 -7.97
N GLU A 749 20.24 13.08 -6.76
CA GLU A 749 19.03 13.41 -6.03
C GLU A 749 18.37 14.64 -6.62
N MET A 750 17.12 14.51 -7.03
CA MET A 750 16.29 15.55 -7.62
C MET A 750 15.18 15.92 -6.65
N HIS A 751 15.29 17.05 -5.93
CA HIS A 751 14.37 17.42 -4.83
C HIS A 751 12.87 17.39 -5.17
N PHE A 752 12.48 17.58 -6.43
CA PHE A 752 11.07 17.62 -6.87
C PHE A 752 10.72 16.56 -7.92
N LEU A 753 11.71 15.79 -8.39
CA LEU A 753 11.57 14.76 -9.41
C LEU A 753 12.13 13.43 -8.87
N PRO A 754 11.79 12.29 -9.50
CA PRO A 754 12.42 11.02 -9.14
C PRO A 754 13.95 11.08 -9.31
N ASP A 755 14.68 10.42 -8.41
CA ASP A 755 16.14 10.33 -8.46
C ASP A 755 16.60 9.71 -9.80
N VAL A 756 17.63 10.30 -10.39
CA VAL A 756 18.20 9.81 -11.65
C VAL A 756 19.48 9.01 -11.35
N TYR A 757 19.61 7.85 -11.98
CA TYR A 757 20.79 7.00 -11.88
C TYR A 757 21.56 7.04 -13.19
N VAL A 758 22.80 7.55 -13.15
CA VAL A 758 23.68 7.62 -14.32
C VAL A 758 24.89 6.70 -14.16
N PRO A 759 25.43 6.10 -15.24
CA PRO A 759 26.65 5.32 -15.15
C PRO A 759 27.80 6.15 -14.58
N CYS A 760 28.60 5.56 -13.69
CA CYS A 760 29.77 6.24 -13.11
C CYS A 760 30.81 6.54 -14.18
N ASP A 761 31.23 7.79 -14.33
CA ASP A 761 32.21 8.25 -15.35
C ASP A 761 33.58 7.61 -15.19
N VAL A 762 34.00 7.26 -13.95
CA VAL A 762 35.30 6.68 -13.65
C VAL A 762 35.36 5.19 -14.04
N CYS A 763 34.41 4.41 -13.61
CA CYS A 763 34.39 2.95 -13.90
C CYS A 763 33.51 2.59 -15.11
N LYS A 764 32.76 3.52 -15.66
CA LYS A 764 31.81 3.30 -16.77
C LYS A 764 30.87 2.13 -16.53
N GLY A 765 30.28 2.07 -15.34
CA GLY A 765 29.37 1.00 -14.93
C GLY A 765 30.07 -0.27 -14.43
N ARG A 766 31.40 -0.41 -14.54
CA ARG A 766 32.12 -1.67 -14.28
C ARG A 766 32.30 -2.02 -12.80
N ARG A 767 31.96 -1.15 -11.86
CA ARG A 767 31.99 -1.37 -10.38
C ARG A 767 33.39 -1.52 -9.75
N TYR A 768 34.44 -1.84 -10.50
CA TYR A 768 35.80 -2.16 -10.02
C TYR A 768 36.82 -1.13 -10.51
N ASN A 769 37.98 -1.08 -9.82
CA ASN A 769 39.15 -0.36 -10.29
C ASN A 769 39.90 -1.13 -11.38
N LYS A 770 40.79 -0.45 -12.10
CA LYS A 770 41.50 -1.02 -13.26
C LYS A 770 42.36 -2.23 -12.89
N GLU A 771 43.04 -2.21 -11.76
CA GLU A 771 43.96 -3.23 -11.31
C GLU A 771 43.20 -4.54 -11.03
N THR A 772 41.98 -4.48 -10.46
CA THR A 772 41.15 -5.66 -10.23
C THR A 772 40.64 -6.24 -11.55
N LEU A 773 40.31 -5.40 -12.54
CA LEU A 773 39.85 -5.84 -13.86
C LEU A 773 40.96 -6.46 -14.75
N GLU A 774 42.21 -6.29 -14.41
CA GLU A 774 43.36 -6.94 -15.12
C GLU A 774 43.46 -8.44 -14.81
N VAL A 775 42.91 -8.89 -13.67
CA VAL A 775 42.89 -10.30 -13.32
C VAL A 775 41.83 -11.04 -14.14
N ARG A 776 42.24 -12.11 -14.83
CA ARG A 776 41.35 -12.86 -15.72
C ARG A 776 41.32 -14.34 -15.36
N TYR A 777 40.16 -14.95 -15.51
CA TYR A 777 39.92 -16.38 -15.49
C TYR A 777 39.35 -16.82 -16.83
N LYS A 778 39.94 -17.76 -17.52
CA LYS A 778 39.57 -18.15 -18.90
C LYS A 778 39.38 -16.94 -19.85
N GLY A 779 40.25 -15.94 -19.76
CA GLY A 779 40.20 -14.75 -20.61
C GLY A 779 39.17 -13.66 -20.17
N ARG A 780 38.30 -13.93 -19.18
CA ARG A 780 37.31 -12.98 -18.70
C ARG A 780 37.68 -12.39 -17.33
N ASN A 781 37.45 -11.10 -17.13
CA ASN A 781 37.60 -10.44 -15.84
C ASN A 781 36.30 -10.57 -14.98
N ILE A 782 36.38 -10.14 -13.73
CA ILE A 782 35.26 -10.31 -12.78
C ILE A 782 33.99 -9.54 -13.20
N TYR A 783 34.11 -8.37 -13.85
CA TYR A 783 32.98 -7.61 -14.37
C TYR A 783 32.35 -8.33 -15.58
N GLU A 784 33.18 -8.80 -16.52
CA GLU A 784 32.69 -9.55 -17.69
C GLU A 784 31.94 -10.83 -17.27
N VAL A 785 32.31 -11.43 -16.14
CA VAL A 785 31.59 -12.58 -15.56
C VAL A 785 30.25 -12.14 -14.96
N LEU A 786 30.19 -11.00 -14.27
CA LEU A 786 28.94 -10.47 -13.76
C LEU A 786 27.97 -10.00 -14.88
N ASP A 787 28.51 -9.63 -16.04
CA ASP A 787 27.72 -9.26 -17.22
C ASP A 787 27.22 -10.46 -18.05
N MET A 788 27.70 -11.67 -17.75
CA MET A 788 27.18 -12.90 -18.35
C MET A 788 25.74 -13.17 -17.89
N THR A 789 24.93 -13.71 -18.80
CA THR A 789 23.66 -14.35 -18.44
C THR A 789 23.92 -15.64 -17.64
N VAL A 790 22.91 -16.12 -16.92
CA VAL A 790 23.01 -17.40 -16.20
C VAL A 790 23.33 -18.54 -17.16
N ASP A 791 22.73 -18.57 -18.37
CA ASP A 791 23.01 -19.61 -19.38
C ASP A 791 24.46 -19.59 -19.82
N GLU A 792 25.01 -18.41 -20.19
CA GLU A 792 26.44 -18.25 -20.55
C GLU A 792 27.35 -18.64 -19.39
N ALA A 793 26.98 -18.30 -18.16
CA ALA A 793 27.74 -18.65 -16.98
C ALA A 793 27.72 -20.16 -16.67
N CYS A 794 26.60 -20.86 -16.92
CA CYS A 794 26.53 -22.32 -16.82
C CYS A 794 27.56 -23.00 -17.72
N GLU A 795 27.68 -22.56 -18.97
CA GLU A 795 28.65 -23.08 -19.92
C GLU A 795 30.11 -22.73 -19.51
N PHE A 796 30.31 -21.45 -19.12
CA PHE A 796 31.63 -20.96 -18.73
C PHE A 796 32.19 -21.67 -17.50
N PHE A 797 31.35 -21.96 -16.50
CA PHE A 797 31.74 -22.62 -15.25
C PHE A 797 31.41 -24.13 -15.19
N ALA A 798 31.07 -24.78 -16.32
CA ALA A 798 30.71 -26.21 -16.37
C ALA A 798 31.70 -27.12 -15.63
N ASN A 799 33.01 -26.82 -15.69
CA ASN A 799 34.06 -27.58 -15.02
C ASN A 799 34.32 -27.18 -13.56
N VAL A 800 33.49 -26.35 -12.96
CA VAL A 800 33.59 -25.91 -11.56
C VAL A 800 32.32 -26.33 -10.81
N PRO A 801 32.23 -27.56 -10.26
CA PRO A 801 30.98 -28.16 -9.78
C PRO A 801 30.21 -27.33 -8.77
N LYS A 802 30.94 -26.62 -7.88
CA LYS A 802 30.32 -25.80 -6.82
C LYS A 802 29.57 -24.59 -7.39
N ILE A 803 30.14 -23.98 -8.45
CA ILE A 803 29.48 -22.82 -9.14
C ILE A 803 28.40 -23.34 -10.07
N ALA A 804 28.74 -24.37 -10.89
CA ALA A 804 27.84 -24.94 -11.88
C ALA A 804 26.49 -25.38 -11.28
N ARG A 805 26.52 -26.09 -10.13
CA ARG A 805 25.30 -26.53 -9.43
C ARG A 805 24.36 -25.36 -9.07
N ARG A 806 24.89 -24.24 -8.57
CA ARG A 806 24.07 -23.09 -8.20
C ARG A 806 23.49 -22.35 -9.41
N LEU A 807 24.27 -22.25 -10.48
CA LEU A 807 23.84 -21.67 -11.74
C LEU A 807 22.76 -22.52 -12.38
N GLU A 808 22.91 -23.86 -12.31
CA GLU A 808 21.90 -24.79 -12.82
C GLU A 808 20.55 -24.64 -12.13
N THR A 809 20.50 -24.47 -10.80
CA THR A 809 19.23 -24.19 -10.10
C THR A 809 18.60 -22.86 -10.54
N MET A 810 19.41 -21.84 -10.88
CA MET A 810 18.91 -20.59 -11.44
C MET A 810 18.33 -20.79 -12.84
N ARG A 811 18.97 -21.64 -13.66
CA ARG A 811 18.48 -22.00 -15.00
C ARG A 811 17.18 -22.82 -14.94
N GLU A 812 17.09 -23.78 -14.03
CA GLU A 812 15.89 -24.61 -13.81
C GLU A 812 14.66 -23.80 -13.46
N VAL A 813 14.79 -22.73 -12.66
CA VAL A 813 13.67 -21.83 -12.34
C VAL A 813 13.35 -20.81 -13.45
N GLY A 814 14.01 -20.91 -14.61
CA GLY A 814 13.74 -20.05 -15.76
C GLY A 814 14.42 -18.68 -15.72
N LEU A 815 15.54 -18.51 -14.99
CA LEU A 815 16.33 -17.29 -14.95
C LEU A 815 17.55 -17.31 -15.89
N GLY A 816 17.58 -18.21 -16.89
CA GLY A 816 18.71 -18.37 -17.82
C GLY A 816 19.16 -17.10 -18.52
N TYR A 817 18.21 -16.23 -18.87
CA TYR A 817 18.43 -14.97 -19.57
C TYR A 817 18.91 -13.82 -18.67
N VAL A 818 18.76 -13.91 -17.35
CA VAL A 818 19.11 -12.85 -16.40
C VAL A 818 20.61 -12.77 -16.24
N LYS A 819 21.17 -11.54 -16.22
CA LYS A 819 22.62 -11.35 -15.97
C LYS A 819 22.93 -11.55 -14.49
N LEU A 820 24.07 -12.20 -14.21
CA LEU A 820 24.53 -12.45 -12.84
C LEU A 820 24.64 -11.19 -11.98
N GLY A 821 25.11 -10.09 -12.56
CA GLY A 821 25.30 -8.79 -11.91
C GLY A 821 24.14 -7.80 -12.11
N GLN A 822 23.00 -8.22 -12.66
CA GLN A 822 21.82 -7.36 -12.83
C GLN A 822 21.36 -6.82 -11.49
N SER A 823 21.13 -5.50 -11.41
CA SER A 823 20.64 -4.86 -10.17
C SER A 823 19.30 -5.44 -9.73
N SER A 824 19.15 -5.68 -8.43
CA SER A 824 17.87 -6.13 -7.86
C SER A 824 16.72 -5.15 -8.10
N THR A 825 17.02 -3.86 -8.29
CA THR A 825 16.02 -2.82 -8.56
C THR A 825 15.45 -2.87 -9.98
N THR A 826 16.11 -3.60 -10.89
CA THR A 826 15.68 -3.78 -12.29
C THR A 826 15.01 -5.14 -12.54
N LEU A 827 15.00 -6.02 -11.54
CA LEU A 827 14.28 -7.29 -11.62
C LEU A 827 12.78 -7.07 -11.44
N SER A 828 11.99 -7.81 -12.20
CA SER A 828 10.55 -7.93 -11.95
C SER A 828 10.27 -8.68 -10.64
N GLY A 829 9.06 -8.52 -10.08
CA GLY A 829 8.65 -9.26 -8.88
C GLY A 829 8.78 -10.78 -9.04
N GLY A 830 8.36 -11.31 -10.19
CA GLY A 830 8.49 -12.74 -10.50
C GLY A 830 9.94 -13.21 -10.66
N GLU A 831 10.84 -12.40 -11.23
CA GLU A 831 12.26 -12.72 -11.31
C GLU A 831 12.90 -12.75 -9.91
N ALA A 832 12.58 -11.79 -9.06
CA ALA A 832 13.04 -11.74 -7.68
C ALA A 832 12.57 -12.98 -6.90
N GLN A 833 11.32 -13.38 -7.06
CA GLN A 833 10.73 -14.56 -6.43
C GLN A 833 11.41 -15.85 -6.88
N ARG A 834 11.67 -15.99 -8.20
CA ARG A 834 12.40 -17.15 -8.74
C ARG A 834 13.85 -17.20 -8.27
N ALA A 835 14.51 -16.06 -8.08
CA ALA A 835 15.86 -16.02 -7.51
C ALA A 835 15.88 -16.49 -6.04
N LYS A 836 14.85 -16.17 -5.27
CA LYS A 836 14.64 -16.69 -3.91
C LYS A 836 14.46 -18.22 -3.94
N LEU A 837 13.60 -18.71 -4.83
CA LEU A 837 13.32 -20.13 -5.02
C LEU A 837 14.60 -20.90 -5.42
N ALA A 838 15.40 -20.39 -6.38
CA ALA A 838 16.67 -20.97 -6.77
C ALA A 838 17.65 -21.09 -5.59
N THR A 839 17.68 -20.10 -4.72
CA THR A 839 18.53 -20.12 -3.52
C THR A 839 18.16 -21.26 -2.59
N GLU A 840 16.86 -21.45 -2.33
CA GLU A 840 16.40 -22.52 -1.45
C GLU A 840 16.60 -23.93 -2.07
N LEU A 841 16.36 -24.08 -3.37
CA LEU A 841 16.64 -25.33 -4.10
C LEU A 841 18.12 -25.73 -4.06
N SER A 842 19.02 -24.76 -4.02
CA SER A 842 20.47 -25.04 -3.94
C SER A 842 20.89 -25.57 -2.57
N ARG A 843 20.04 -25.47 -1.53
CA ARG A 843 20.31 -25.95 -0.17
C ARG A 843 19.89 -27.41 0.01
N ARG A 844 20.48 -28.07 1.02
CA ARG A 844 20.06 -29.43 1.39
C ARG A 844 18.71 -29.38 2.09
N SER A 845 17.74 -30.11 1.55
CA SER A 845 16.40 -30.25 2.16
C SER A 845 16.44 -31.15 3.41
N THR A 846 15.65 -30.82 4.42
CA THR A 846 15.41 -31.68 5.60
C THR A 846 14.18 -32.57 5.44
N GLY A 847 13.32 -32.28 4.44
CA GLY A 847 12.03 -32.95 4.24
C GLY A 847 10.93 -32.55 5.24
N ARG A 848 11.16 -31.53 6.08
CA ARG A 848 10.19 -31.01 7.04
C ARG A 848 10.02 -29.48 6.98
N THR A 849 10.49 -28.89 5.88
CA THR A 849 10.32 -27.43 5.65
C THR A 849 8.98 -27.14 5.00
N ILE A 850 8.31 -26.09 5.46
CA ILE A 850 7.14 -25.54 4.78
C ILE A 850 7.54 -24.31 3.96
N TYR A 851 7.22 -24.35 2.67
CA TYR A 851 7.42 -23.23 1.74
C TYR A 851 6.08 -22.55 1.52
N ILE A 852 6.05 -21.24 1.62
CA ILE A 852 4.88 -20.39 1.34
C ILE A 852 5.22 -19.53 0.14
N LEU A 853 4.38 -19.58 -0.91
CA LEU A 853 4.56 -18.81 -2.13
C LEU A 853 3.29 -18.00 -2.39
N ASP A 854 3.46 -16.72 -2.73
CA ASP A 854 2.37 -15.82 -3.06
C ASP A 854 2.38 -15.51 -4.56
N GLU A 855 1.39 -16.01 -5.28
CA GLU A 855 1.18 -15.86 -6.74
C GLU A 855 2.47 -16.05 -7.58
N PRO A 856 3.13 -17.21 -7.50
CA PRO A 856 4.43 -17.41 -8.15
C PRO A 856 4.37 -17.46 -9.69
N THR A 857 3.19 -17.53 -10.29
CA THR A 857 3.00 -17.51 -11.76
C THR A 857 2.88 -16.12 -12.35
N THR A 858 2.95 -15.07 -11.51
CA THR A 858 2.88 -13.67 -11.94
C THR A 858 3.92 -13.35 -13.01
N GLY A 859 3.48 -12.83 -14.16
CA GLY A 859 4.36 -12.47 -15.29
C GLY A 859 5.00 -13.63 -16.01
N LEU A 860 4.48 -14.85 -15.85
CA LEU A 860 5.01 -16.05 -16.50
C LEU A 860 4.18 -16.50 -17.69
N HIS A 861 4.85 -16.72 -18.81
CA HIS A 861 4.28 -17.48 -19.92
C HIS A 861 4.01 -18.94 -19.51
N VAL A 862 3.00 -19.60 -20.12
CA VAL A 862 2.60 -20.98 -19.77
C VAL A 862 3.78 -21.97 -19.80
N ALA A 863 4.74 -21.80 -20.72
CA ALA A 863 5.96 -22.64 -20.77
C ALA A 863 6.85 -22.45 -19.55
N ASP A 864 6.89 -21.23 -18.97
CA ASP A 864 7.66 -20.95 -17.75
C ASP A 864 6.88 -21.42 -16.50
N VAL A 865 5.54 -21.38 -16.53
CA VAL A 865 4.66 -21.99 -15.52
C VAL A 865 4.89 -23.51 -15.48
N HIS A 866 5.05 -24.17 -16.61
CA HIS A 866 5.35 -25.61 -16.68
C HIS A 866 6.65 -25.93 -15.93
N ARG A 867 7.73 -25.19 -16.20
CA ARG A 867 9.01 -25.35 -15.48
C ARG A 867 8.87 -25.08 -13.99
N LEU A 868 8.09 -24.06 -13.60
CA LEU A 868 7.85 -23.75 -12.19
C LEU A 868 7.12 -24.90 -11.50
N VAL A 869 6.09 -25.48 -12.15
CA VAL A 869 5.37 -26.66 -11.63
C VAL A 869 6.34 -27.83 -11.38
N ASP A 870 7.25 -28.12 -12.32
CA ASP A 870 8.24 -29.18 -12.15
C ASP A 870 9.14 -28.92 -10.93
N VAL A 871 9.52 -27.66 -10.70
CA VAL A 871 10.31 -27.24 -9.54
C VAL A 871 9.53 -27.43 -8.23
N LEU A 872 8.27 -27.02 -8.19
CA LEU A 872 7.42 -27.18 -7.01
C LEU A 872 7.19 -28.66 -6.69
N GLN A 873 6.99 -29.49 -7.71
CA GLN A 873 6.86 -30.93 -7.55
C GLN A 873 8.14 -31.57 -6.97
N LYS A 874 9.33 -31.16 -7.46
CA LYS A 874 10.63 -31.62 -6.90
C LYS A 874 10.77 -31.27 -5.41
N LEU A 875 10.29 -30.08 -4.97
CA LEU A 875 10.31 -29.68 -3.55
C LEU A 875 9.44 -30.59 -2.69
N VAL A 876 8.23 -30.91 -3.17
CA VAL A 876 7.30 -31.81 -2.47
C VAL A 876 7.84 -33.24 -2.45
N ASP A 877 8.39 -33.73 -3.54
CA ASP A 877 9.01 -35.07 -3.64
C ASP A 877 10.18 -35.25 -2.68
N ALA A 878 10.87 -34.16 -2.31
CA ALA A 878 11.87 -34.14 -1.25
C ALA A 878 11.29 -34.20 0.18
N GLY A 879 9.99 -34.40 0.33
CA GLY A 879 9.25 -34.54 1.60
C GLY A 879 8.75 -33.22 2.21
N ASN A 880 9.00 -32.06 1.58
CA ASN A 880 8.58 -30.76 2.09
C ASN A 880 7.08 -30.50 1.84
N THR A 881 6.55 -29.53 2.56
CA THR A 881 5.20 -29.02 2.33
C THR A 881 5.29 -27.70 1.55
N VAL A 882 4.49 -27.58 0.50
CA VAL A 882 4.42 -26.36 -0.31
C VAL A 882 3.01 -25.79 -0.28
N VAL A 883 2.86 -24.56 0.19
CA VAL A 883 1.59 -23.83 0.22
C VAL A 883 1.68 -22.67 -0.75
N VAL A 884 0.77 -22.61 -1.71
CA VAL A 884 0.78 -21.61 -2.78
C VAL A 884 -0.55 -20.86 -2.81
N ILE A 885 -0.51 -19.54 -2.72
CA ILE A 885 -1.68 -18.72 -3.10
C ILE A 885 -1.67 -18.60 -4.61
N GLU A 886 -2.72 -19.06 -5.28
CA GLU A 886 -2.76 -19.09 -6.74
C GLU A 886 -4.15 -18.87 -7.34
N HIS A 887 -4.13 -18.32 -8.54
CA HIS A 887 -5.29 -18.15 -9.42
C HIS A 887 -5.13 -18.89 -10.76
N ASN A 888 -3.90 -19.22 -11.12
CA ASN A 888 -3.59 -19.92 -12.36
C ASN A 888 -4.08 -21.36 -12.29
N LEU A 889 -5.03 -21.73 -13.19
CA LEU A 889 -5.65 -23.05 -13.21
C LEU A 889 -4.66 -24.17 -13.55
N ASP A 890 -3.59 -23.88 -14.27
CA ASP A 890 -2.55 -24.85 -14.61
C ASP A 890 -1.74 -25.30 -13.39
N VAL A 891 -1.55 -24.43 -12.41
CA VAL A 891 -0.95 -24.78 -11.11
C VAL A 891 -1.98 -25.44 -10.20
N ILE A 892 -3.21 -24.91 -10.17
CA ILE A 892 -4.27 -25.45 -9.31
C ILE A 892 -4.63 -26.89 -9.70
N LYS A 893 -4.68 -27.22 -11.01
CA LYS A 893 -5.01 -28.58 -11.48
C LYS A 893 -3.97 -29.64 -11.09
N VAL A 894 -2.71 -29.25 -10.84
CA VAL A 894 -1.63 -30.19 -10.44
C VAL A 894 -1.41 -30.26 -8.95
N ALA A 895 -2.14 -29.48 -8.14
CA ALA A 895 -2.05 -29.52 -6.67
C ALA A 895 -2.53 -30.86 -6.11
N ASP A 896 -2.00 -31.26 -4.94
CA ASP A 896 -2.48 -32.42 -4.22
C ASP A 896 -3.72 -32.08 -3.37
N TYR A 897 -3.81 -30.82 -2.89
CA TYR A 897 -4.88 -30.36 -2.03
C TYR A 897 -5.21 -28.89 -2.30
N ILE A 898 -6.47 -28.51 -2.20
CA ILE A 898 -6.95 -27.13 -2.38
C ILE A 898 -7.70 -26.68 -1.12
N LEU A 899 -7.49 -25.41 -0.79
CA LEU A 899 -8.28 -24.65 0.18
C LEU A 899 -8.93 -23.48 -0.57
N ASP A 900 -10.21 -23.56 -0.85
CA ASP A 900 -10.94 -22.53 -1.61
C ASP A 900 -11.71 -21.60 -0.67
N LEU A 901 -11.35 -20.31 -0.66
CA LEU A 901 -11.92 -19.28 0.20
C LEU A 901 -12.95 -18.44 -0.57
N GLY A 902 -14.01 -18.05 0.10
CA GLY A 902 -15.07 -17.27 -0.48
C GLY A 902 -16.29 -17.12 0.44
N PRO A 903 -17.50 -17.12 -0.16
CA PRO A 903 -17.80 -17.18 -1.60
C PRO A 903 -17.47 -15.91 -2.36
N GLU A 904 -17.51 -14.74 -1.70
CA GLU A 904 -17.28 -13.42 -2.29
C GLU A 904 -16.02 -12.75 -1.72
N GLY A 905 -15.70 -11.55 -2.20
CA GLY A 905 -14.67 -10.69 -1.61
C GLY A 905 -15.18 -9.86 -0.42
N GLY A 906 -14.27 -9.32 0.37
CA GLY A 906 -14.57 -8.41 1.48
C GLY A 906 -15.47 -9.04 2.55
N ASP A 907 -16.52 -8.33 2.95
CA ASP A 907 -17.46 -8.78 4.01
C ASP A 907 -18.22 -10.06 3.65
N GLY A 908 -18.42 -10.33 2.35
CA GLY A 908 -19.06 -11.56 1.86
C GLY A 908 -18.12 -12.77 1.83
N GLY A 909 -16.83 -12.57 2.06
CA GLY A 909 -15.78 -13.58 2.04
C GLY A 909 -15.44 -14.13 3.42
N GLY A 910 -14.21 -14.62 3.55
CA GLY A 910 -13.61 -15.03 4.81
C GLY A 910 -14.01 -16.40 5.32
N ARG A 911 -14.59 -17.24 4.48
CA ARG A 911 -15.01 -18.61 4.83
C ARG A 911 -14.32 -19.63 3.91
N LEU A 912 -14.12 -20.84 4.41
CA LEU A 912 -13.71 -21.97 3.59
C LEU A 912 -14.94 -22.51 2.86
N VAL A 913 -14.96 -22.41 1.52
CA VAL A 913 -16.07 -22.84 0.68
C VAL A 913 -15.93 -24.32 0.31
N ALA A 914 -14.72 -24.73 -0.06
CA ALA A 914 -14.38 -26.11 -0.40
C ALA A 914 -12.95 -26.44 0.03
N SER A 915 -12.70 -27.70 0.35
CA SER A 915 -11.36 -28.23 0.59
C SER A 915 -11.28 -29.68 0.17
N GLY A 916 -10.18 -30.09 -0.45
CA GLY A 916 -10.00 -31.44 -0.94
C GLY A 916 -9.05 -31.50 -2.14
N THR A 917 -9.09 -32.59 -2.87
CA THR A 917 -8.38 -32.72 -4.14
C THR A 917 -8.98 -31.81 -5.21
N PRO A 918 -8.25 -31.45 -6.26
CA PRO A 918 -8.79 -30.67 -7.37
C PRO A 918 -10.10 -31.26 -7.96
N GLU A 919 -10.19 -32.56 -8.01
CA GLU A 919 -11.38 -33.29 -8.50
C GLU A 919 -12.59 -33.09 -7.57
N GLU A 920 -12.37 -33.14 -6.23
CA GLU A 920 -13.43 -32.90 -5.25
C GLU A 920 -13.91 -31.45 -5.25
N VAL A 921 -13.00 -30.49 -5.36
CA VAL A 921 -13.34 -29.08 -5.43
C VAL A 921 -14.08 -28.74 -6.74
N ALA A 922 -13.72 -29.38 -7.85
CA ALA A 922 -14.42 -29.20 -9.14
C ALA A 922 -15.89 -29.67 -9.09
N GLN A 923 -16.26 -30.56 -8.15
CA GLN A 923 -17.65 -31.03 -7.96
C GLN A 923 -18.45 -30.11 -7.02
N CYS A 924 -17.82 -29.16 -6.35
CA CYS A 924 -18.49 -28.25 -5.42
C CYS A 924 -19.15 -27.08 -6.16
N GLU A 925 -20.47 -27.10 -6.30
CA GLU A 925 -21.25 -26.06 -7.00
C GLU A 925 -21.08 -24.66 -6.40
N LYS A 926 -20.75 -24.54 -5.12
CA LYS A 926 -20.55 -23.26 -4.43
C LYS A 926 -19.16 -22.64 -4.68
N SER A 927 -18.22 -23.45 -5.19
CA SER A 927 -16.85 -23.01 -5.48
C SER A 927 -16.78 -22.38 -6.88
N TYR A 928 -16.45 -21.10 -6.95
CA TYR A 928 -16.14 -20.48 -8.24
C TYR A 928 -14.89 -21.10 -8.87
N THR A 929 -13.84 -21.33 -8.08
CA THR A 929 -12.63 -22.04 -8.53
C THR A 929 -12.99 -23.41 -9.12
N GLY A 930 -13.86 -24.18 -8.46
CA GLY A 930 -14.30 -25.49 -8.93
C GLY A 930 -15.01 -25.44 -10.29
N ARG A 931 -15.85 -24.44 -10.53
CA ARG A 931 -16.57 -24.26 -11.81
C ARG A 931 -15.62 -24.08 -13.00
N TYR A 932 -14.56 -23.28 -12.84
CA TYR A 932 -13.55 -23.05 -13.89
C TYR A 932 -12.56 -24.21 -13.99
N LEU A 933 -12.24 -24.87 -12.87
CA LEU A 933 -11.28 -25.97 -12.81
C LEU A 933 -11.81 -27.25 -13.50
N GLY A 934 -13.10 -27.55 -13.39
CA GLY A 934 -13.72 -28.74 -13.96
C GLY A 934 -13.46 -28.92 -15.46
N PRO A 935 -13.77 -27.95 -16.31
CA PRO A 935 -13.49 -27.99 -17.76
C PRO A 935 -11.98 -28.17 -18.08
N VAL A 936 -11.09 -27.51 -17.33
CA VAL A 936 -9.63 -27.59 -17.53
C VAL A 936 -9.11 -28.98 -17.20
N LEU A 937 -9.59 -29.61 -16.12
CA LEU A 937 -9.26 -30.99 -15.77
C LEU A 937 -9.74 -31.97 -16.86
N ALA A 938 -10.96 -31.79 -17.36
CA ALA A 938 -11.54 -32.66 -18.42
C ALA A 938 -10.73 -32.52 -19.71
N LYS A 939 -10.44 -31.29 -20.17
CA LYS A 939 -9.63 -30.99 -21.36
C LYS A 939 -8.23 -31.63 -21.25
N THR A 940 -7.58 -31.48 -20.08
CA THR A 940 -6.23 -32.03 -19.89
C THR A 940 -6.23 -33.55 -19.86
N LYS A 941 -7.18 -34.20 -19.19
CA LYS A 941 -7.30 -35.67 -19.14
C LYS A 941 -7.56 -36.25 -20.53
N ALA A 942 -8.42 -35.63 -21.35
CA ALA A 942 -8.66 -36.03 -22.72
C ALA A 942 -7.39 -35.89 -23.58
N ALA A 943 -6.62 -34.81 -23.44
CA ALA A 943 -5.35 -34.62 -24.13
C ALA A 943 -4.28 -35.65 -23.74
N MET A 944 -4.24 -36.06 -22.45
CA MET A 944 -3.35 -37.13 -21.99
C MET A 944 -3.71 -38.48 -22.58
N GLN A 945 -5.00 -38.82 -22.65
CA GLN A 945 -5.49 -40.08 -23.28
C GLN A 945 -5.15 -40.13 -24.76
N ALA A 946 -5.37 -39.03 -25.49
CA ALA A 946 -5.04 -38.98 -26.92
C ALA A 946 -3.55 -39.07 -27.24
N LYS A 947 -2.65 -38.77 -26.26
CA LYS A 947 -1.20 -39.00 -26.43
C LYS A 947 -0.73 -40.39 -26.05
N SER A 948 -1.50 -41.15 -25.30
CA SER A 948 -1.18 -42.53 -24.88
C SER A 948 -1.68 -43.56 -25.89
N GLU A 949 -2.64 -43.17 -26.75
CA GLU A 949 -3.05 -43.90 -27.95
C GLU A 949 -2.13 -43.55 -29.15
#